data_99763ac3cb4f563d7e9776ba3d39b786
#
_entry.id   99763ac3cb4f563d7e9776ba3d39b786
#
_cell.length_a   1.000
_cell.length_b   1.000
_cell.length_c   1.000
_cell.angle_alpha   90.00
_cell.angle_beta   90.00
_cell.angle_gamma   90.00
#
_symmetry.space_group_name_H-M   'P 1'
#
loop_
_entity.id
_entity.type
_entity.pdbx_description
1 polymer ?
#
loop_
_entity_poly.entity_id
_entity_poly.type
_entity_poly.pdbx_seq_one_letter_code
_entity_poly.pdbx_strand_id
1 'polypeptide(L)'
;MRQDLRKRLGKERLFFDGGTGSLLQAAGLKPGELPETWNLTRADVIIDLHKQYLNAGCHIFNTNTFGANRLKYPDNLDDIVTASIRLAKEARRLANREDDAYVALDIGPTGKLLEPMGDLPFEEAVDIFADLVKIGVREEADLILIETMNDSYEAKAALLAAKENSDLPVLLTCVFDEGGKMLTGGTPESMVAMAEGLGVDGIGTNCSLGPAAMLSTVKRFVAAASVPVLVNPNAGLPESIDGQTVYNVDAHEFAKEMKDIVEAGAHAVGGCCGTTPEYIQALISEVEDIPFIPPAPKHKTVISSFSRTALIGDEAQPLIIGERINPTGKKRFKQALIDHDIDYIISQGLEQEKAGAHALDVNVGSPEVDEVELIQEVVGKLQSILPLPLQIDTSNVEAMEKALRMYNGKALINSVNGKEETMEAVFPLVKKYGGVVIGLALDEDGIADTADGRVAVARKIYERAADYGIAKENVIIDGLCMTVSADPESALVTLETIRRIHDELGGNTILGVSNISFGLPARELINSYFFAMALQAGLSSAIINPNNKAMMQAYRTYCALSGKDTNFTNFITAYQNYETPDKRVQKAVDDYKRKVLSALDLDGADLSHIGNVKKETDTPSAPDATKDETYGNKLMEAVERGMAGPAAEATHNALLTRNALDIINEDLVPALDNVGQGFEKGTLFLPQLLMAAEAAKAAFAVVKEALTDAPQETKGKVILATVKGDIHDIGKNIVKVLLENYGYQAVDLGRDVDPETIVETAVKEDIRLVGLSALMTTTVVNMEETIRLLREKKPDCKVIVGGAVMTKQYADSIGADCYGKDAMSTVRYADELLEQGLM
;
A
#
# COMPACT_ATOMS: atom_id res chain seq x y z
N MET A 1 -18.03 -35.13 16.64
CA MET A 1 -18.54 -33.86 16.00
C MET A 1 -17.39 -32.91 15.92
N ARG A 2 -17.01 -32.46 14.71
CA ARG A 2 -15.85 -31.58 14.48
C ARG A 2 -15.96 -30.29 15.30
N GLN A 3 -14.87 -29.88 15.93
CA GLN A 3 -14.79 -28.64 16.69
C GLN A 3 -14.75 -27.44 15.74
N ASP A 4 -15.36 -26.32 16.13
CA ASP A 4 -15.22 -25.06 15.41
C ASP A 4 -13.73 -24.69 15.27
N LEU A 5 -13.29 -24.29 14.06
CA LEU A 5 -11.88 -23.95 13.78
C LEU A 5 -11.33 -22.86 14.71
N ARG A 6 -12.14 -21.83 15.04
CA ARG A 6 -11.77 -20.76 15.98
C ARG A 6 -11.37 -21.27 17.38
N LYS A 7 -11.84 -22.46 17.76
CA LYS A 7 -11.47 -23.07 19.05
C LYS A 7 -10.13 -23.78 19.01
N ARG A 8 -9.63 -24.12 17.83
CA ARG A 8 -8.33 -24.77 17.61
C ARG A 8 -7.24 -23.77 17.19
N LEU A 9 -7.62 -22.86 16.30
CA LEU A 9 -6.72 -21.85 15.75
C LEU A 9 -6.10 -21.00 16.88
N GLY A 10 -4.79 -20.89 16.89
CA GLY A 10 -4.04 -20.19 17.96
C GLY A 10 -3.94 -20.95 19.30
N LYS A 11 -4.41 -22.20 19.39
CA LYS A 11 -4.27 -23.04 20.58
C LYS A 11 -3.46 -24.30 20.36
N GLU A 12 -3.35 -24.74 19.12
CA GLU A 12 -2.55 -25.84 18.66
C GLU A 12 -1.99 -25.54 17.27
N ARG A 13 -0.95 -26.25 16.88
CA ARG A 13 -0.40 -26.16 15.53
C ARG A 13 -1.33 -26.86 14.56
N LEU A 14 -1.70 -26.14 13.49
CA LEU A 14 -2.50 -26.68 12.41
C LEU A 14 -1.63 -26.83 11.15
N PHE A 15 -1.99 -27.80 10.31
CA PHE A 15 -1.26 -28.06 9.08
C PHE A 15 -2.20 -27.85 7.89
N PHE A 16 -1.74 -27.06 6.91
CA PHE A 16 -2.37 -26.92 5.60
C PHE A 16 -1.94 -28.06 4.67
N ASP A 17 -2.58 -28.16 3.54
CA ASP A 17 -2.15 -28.97 2.41
C ASP A 17 -0.97 -28.32 1.66
N GLY A 18 -0.76 -28.71 0.44
CA GLY A 18 0.35 -28.23 -0.43
C GLY A 18 -0.13 -27.89 -1.83
N GLY A 19 0.79 -27.95 -2.79
CA GLY A 19 0.58 -27.51 -4.17
C GLY A 19 -0.43 -28.33 -4.95
N THR A 20 -1.66 -27.84 -5.09
CA THR A 20 -2.70 -28.44 -5.95
C THR A 20 -2.30 -28.42 -7.42
N GLY A 21 -1.88 -27.27 -7.94
CA GLY A 21 -1.54 -27.09 -9.36
C GLY A 21 -0.42 -28.03 -9.82
N SER A 22 0.63 -28.21 -9.02
CA SER A 22 1.76 -29.10 -9.31
C SER A 22 1.32 -30.58 -9.43
N LEU A 23 0.41 -31.01 -8.56
CA LEU A 23 -0.12 -32.39 -8.60
C LEU A 23 -1.07 -32.62 -9.78
N LEU A 24 -1.87 -31.62 -10.14
CA LEU A 24 -2.74 -31.68 -11.34
C LEU A 24 -1.91 -31.76 -12.62
N GLN A 25 -0.80 -31.03 -12.71
CA GLN A 25 0.14 -31.16 -13.82
C GLN A 25 0.74 -32.57 -13.91
N ALA A 26 1.18 -33.11 -12.78
CA ALA A 26 1.67 -34.49 -12.70
C ALA A 26 0.58 -35.51 -13.08
N ALA A 27 -0.70 -35.20 -12.83
CA ALA A 27 -1.84 -36.02 -13.24
C ALA A 27 -2.26 -35.81 -14.71
N GLY A 28 -1.57 -34.91 -15.45
CA GLY A 28 -1.78 -34.70 -16.90
C GLY A 28 -2.54 -33.44 -17.27
N LEU A 29 -2.70 -32.47 -16.38
CA LEU A 29 -3.21 -31.14 -16.71
C LEU A 29 -2.26 -30.50 -17.74
N LYS A 30 -2.82 -30.09 -18.86
CA LYS A 30 -2.02 -29.53 -19.97
C LYS A 30 -1.75 -28.03 -19.73
N PRO A 31 -0.62 -27.53 -20.26
CA PRO A 31 -0.40 -26.09 -20.29
C PRO A 31 -1.59 -25.34 -20.93
N GLY A 32 -2.07 -24.27 -20.24
CA GLY A 32 -3.23 -23.52 -20.69
C GLY A 32 -4.60 -24.12 -20.36
N GLU A 33 -4.66 -25.33 -19.82
CA GLU A 33 -5.91 -25.89 -19.30
C GLU A 33 -6.20 -25.34 -17.91
N LEU A 34 -7.45 -24.94 -17.70
CA LEU A 34 -7.88 -24.34 -16.44
C LEU A 34 -8.11 -25.40 -15.37
N PRO A 35 -7.36 -25.41 -14.26
CA PRO A 35 -7.43 -26.45 -13.23
C PRO A 35 -8.82 -26.67 -12.65
N GLU A 36 -9.59 -25.58 -12.47
CA GLU A 36 -10.90 -25.61 -11.85
C GLU A 36 -11.96 -26.35 -12.70
N THR A 37 -11.74 -26.48 -14.01
CA THR A 37 -12.62 -27.26 -14.90
C THR A 37 -12.58 -28.76 -14.58
N TRP A 38 -11.49 -29.24 -13.94
CA TRP A 38 -11.37 -30.63 -13.51
C TRP A 38 -12.33 -31.00 -12.38
N ASN A 39 -12.86 -30.01 -11.67
CA ASN A 39 -13.95 -30.23 -10.70
C ASN A 39 -15.18 -30.90 -11.38
N LEU A 40 -15.43 -30.60 -12.65
CA LEU A 40 -16.54 -31.15 -13.44
C LEU A 40 -16.12 -32.34 -14.29
N THR A 41 -14.89 -32.35 -14.82
CA THR A 41 -14.46 -33.32 -15.84
C THR A 41 -13.57 -34.45 -15.30
N ARG A 42 -12.86 -34.23 -14.18
CA ARG A 42 -11.91 -35.17 -13.56
C ARG A 42 -12.09 -35.24 -12.04
N ALA A 43 -13.34 -35.38 -11.60
CA ALA A 43 -13.69 -35.46 -10.16
C ALA A 43 -12.93 -36.55 -9.40
N ASP A 44 -12.60 -37.64 -10.06
CA ASP A 44 -11.79 -38.75 -9.52
C ASP A 44 -10.40 -38.30 -9.09
N VAL A 45 -9.73 -37.45 -9.90
CA VAL A 45 -8.39 -36.92 -9.63
C VAL A 45 -8.42 -35.93 -8.49
N ILE A 46 -9.42 -35.01 -8.46
CA ILE A 46 -9.58 -34.02 -7.38
C ILE A 46 -9.80 -34.71 -6.04
N ILE A 47 -10.69 -35.72 -5.99
CA ILE A 47 -10.93 -36.49 -4.75
C ILE A 47 -9.66 -37.17 -4.29
N ASP A 48 -8.93 -37.82 -5.20
CA ASP A 48 -7.70 -38.55 -4.84
C ASP A 48 -6.60 -37.63 -4.34
N LEU A 49 -6.44 -36.46 -4.95
CA LEU A 49 -5.51 -35.41 -4.51
C LEU A 49 -5.79 -34.97 -3.06
N HIS A 50 -7.02 -34.58 -2.77
CA HIS A 50 -7.39 -34.19 -1.41
C HIS A 50 -7.19 -35.32 -0.41
N LYS A 51 -7.52 -36.56 -0.78
CA LYS A 51 -7.26 -37.73 0.07
C LYS A 51 -5.80 -37.94 0.39
N GLN A 52 -4.91 -37.74 -0.59
CA GLN A 52 -3.46 -37.86 -0.36
C GLN A 52 -2.98 -36.87 0.70
N TYR A 53 -3.37 -35.57 0.63
CA TYR A 53 -3.03 -34.58 1.64
C TYR A 53 -3.67 -34.88 3.01
N LEU A 54 -4.92 -35.31 3.05
CA LEU A 54 -5.59 -35.73 4.29
C LEU A 54 -4.88 -36.92 4.95
N ASN A 55 -4.42 -37.87 4.16
CA ASN A 55 -3.65 -39.03 4.66
C ASN A 55 -2.23 -38.63 5.10
N ALA A 56 -1.65 -37.57 4.53
CA ALA A 56 -0.38 -37.01 4.98
C ALA A 56 -0.53 -36.27 6.32
N GLY A 57 -1.74 -35.99 6.79
CA GLY A 57 -2.00 -35.42 8.12
C GLY A 57 -2.43 -33.95 8.11
N CYS A 58 -2.71 -33.31 6.98
CA CYS A 58 -3.20 -31.92 6.96
C CYS A 58 -4.55 -31.78 7.69
N HIS A 59 -4.77 -30.63 8.31
CA HIS A 59 -6.00 -30.28 9.02
C HIS A 59 -6.89 -29.32 8.21
N ILE A 60 -6.29 -28.45 7.42
CA ILE A 60 -6.97 -27.50 6.54
C ILE A 60 -6.53 -27.82 5.11
N PHE A 61 -7.47 -27.98 4.21
CA PHE A 61 -7.18 -28.25 2.80
C PHE A 61 -8.09 -27.43 1.89
N ASN A 62 -7.50 -26.94 0.82
CA ASN A 62 -8.10 -25.98 -0.07
C ASN A 62 -9.00 -26.65 -1.10
N THR A 63 -10.14 -26.01 -1.41
CA THR A 63 -10.92 -26.39 -2.60
C THR A 63 -10.13 -26.03 -3.86
N ASN A 64 -10.36 -26.72 -4.99
CA ASN A 64 -9.74 -26.37 -6.26
C ASN A 64 -10.51 -25.21 -6.91
N THR A 65 -10.41 -24.01 -6.29
CA THR A 65 -11.16 -22.79 -6.68
C THR A 65 -10.28 -21.54 -6.70
N PHE A 66 -8.96 -21.67 -6.60
CA PHE A 66 -8.00 -20.56 -6.54
C PHE A 66 -8.23 -19.49 -7.62
N GLY A 67 -8.36 -19.90 -8.87
CA GLY A 67 -8.58 -18.98 -9.99
C GLY A 67 -10.06 -18.83 -10.37
N ALA A 68 -11.00 -19.39 -9.60
CA ALA A 68 -12.42 -19.33 -9.93
C ALA A 68 -12.98 -17.93 -9.63
N ASN A 69 -13.44 -17.23 -10.63
CA ASN A 69 -14.20 -15.99 -10.51
C ASN A 69 -15.05 -15.75 -11.78
N ARG A 70 -16.03 -14.84 -11.71
CA ARG A 70 -16.92 -14.57 -12.85
C ARG A 70 -16.24 -13.97 -14.08
N LEU A 71 -15.05 -13.36 -13.94
CA LEU A 71 -14.27 -12.82 -15.07
C LEU A 71 -13.68 -13.97 -15.91
N LYS A 72 -13.36 -15.09 -15.26
CA LYS A 72 -12.75 -16.28 -15.87
C LYS A 72 -13.81 -17.32 -16.25
N TYR A 73 -14.89 -17.42 -15.48
CA TYR A 73 -15.96 -18.40 -15.64
C TYR A 73 -17.35 -17.73 -15.65
N PRO A 74 -17.67 -16.89 -16.65
CA PRO A 74 -18.91 -16.10 -16.64
C PRO A 74 -20.18 -16.96 -16.67
N ASP A 75 -20.14 -18.17 -17.27
CA ASP A 75 -21.34 -19.00 -17.48
C ASP A 75 -21.50 -20.15 -16.49
N ASN A 76 -20.42 -20.59 -15.82
CA ASN A 76 -20.41 -21.84 -15.05
C ASN A 76 -19.66 -21.76 -13.70
N LEU A 77 -19.44 -20.55 -13.18
CA LEU A 77 -18.78 -20.34 -11.89
C LEU A 77 -19.45 -21.13 -10.75
N ASP A 78 -20.77 -21.05 -10.67
CA ASP A 78 -21.57 -21.74 -9.65
C ASP A 78 -21.36 -23.26 -9.68
N ASP A 79 -21.41 -23.87 -10.85
CA ASP A 79 -21.22 -25.31 -11.01
C ASP A 79 -19.82 -25.75 -10.62
N ILE A 80 -18.78 -24.98 -11.00
CA ILE A 80 -17.37 -25.26 -10.71
C ILE A 80 -17.10 -25.22 -9.20
N VAL A 81 -17.53 -24.13 -8.52
CA VAL A 81 -17.28 -23.93 -7.10
C VAL A 81 -18.09 -24.91 -6.26
N THR A 82 -19.37 -25.12 -6.61
CA THR A 82 -20.24 -26.14 -5.98
C THR A 82 -19.62 -27.53 -6.07
N ALA A 83 -19.18 -27.94 -7.27
CA ALA A 83 -18.53 -29.23 -7.46
C ALA A 83 -17.27 -29.35 -6.61
N SER A 84 -16.40 -28.35 -6.61
CA SER A 84 -15.15 -28.35 -5.85
C SER A 84 -15.38 -28.59 -4.35
N ILE A 85 -16.29 -27.83 -3.72
CA ILE A 85 -16.61 -27.99 -2.30
C ILE A 85 -17.16 -29.38 -1.99
N ARG A 86 -18.04 -29.91 -2.86
CA ARG A 86 -18.62 -31.25 -2.67
C ARG A 86 -17.56 -32.34 -2.83
N LEU A 87 -16.64 -32.21 -3.79
CA LEU A 87 -15.53 -33.17 -3.96
C LEU A 87 -14.57 -33.15 -2.76
N ALA A 88 -14.26 -31.97 -2.21
CA ALA A 88 -13.45 -31.83 -1.02
C ALA A 88 -14.13 -32.50 0.19
N LYS A 89 -15.42 -32.27 0.40
CA LYS A 89 -16.20 -32.95 1.46
C LYS A 89 -16.24 -34.47 1.26
N GLU A 90 -16.40 -34.96 0.04
CA GLU A 90 -16.37 -36.39 -0.26
C GLU A 90 -14.99 -37.00 0.00
N ALA A 91 -13.90 -36.31 -0.39
CA ALA A 91 -12.54 -36.74 -0.10
C ALA A 91 -12.29 -36.87 1.41
N ARG A 92 -12.77 -35.90 2.19
CA ARG A 92 -12.69 -35.89 3.66
C ARG A 92 -13.41 -37.10 4.26
N ARG A 93 -14.64 -37.39 3.78
CA ARG A 93 -15.41 -38.55 4.20
C ARG A 93 -14.68 -39.87 3.86
N LEU A 94 -14.15 -39.99 2.64
CA LEU A 94 -13.42 -41.18 2.20
C LEU A 94 -12.09 -41.39 2.94
N ALA A 95 -11.46 -40.32 3.41
CA ALA A 95 -10.26 -40.36 4.25
C ALA A 95 -10.57 -40.60 5.73
N ASN A 96 -11.83 -40.64 6.16
CA ASN A 96 -12.28 -40.74 7.56
C ASN A 96 -11.75 -39.59 8.44
N ARG A 97 -11.68 -38.33 7.90
CA ARG A 97 -11.16 -37.14 8.57
C ARG A 97 -12.25 -36.10 8.86
N GLU A 98 -13.53 -36.56 9.01
CA GLU A 98 -14.68 -35.67 9.20
C GLU A 98 -14.66 -34.93 10.56
N ASP A 99 -13.99 -35.50 11.57
CA ASP A 99 -13.94 -34.92 12.93
C ASP A 99 -12.80 -33.91 13.14
N ASP A 100 -11.79 -33.85 12.29
CA ASP A 100 -10.56 -33.09 12.54
C ASP A 100 -10.03 -32.25 11.33
N ALA A 101 -10.57 -32.45 10.13
CA ALA A 101 -10.15 -31.73 8.94
C ALA A 101 -11.22 -30.74 8.45
N TYR A 102 -10.77 -29.62 7.88
CA TYR A 102 -11.59 -28.47 7.45
C TYR A 102 -11.42 -28.21 5.97
N VAL A 103 -12.55 -28.00 5.27
CA VAL A 103 -12.59 -27.60 3.87
C VAL A 103 -12.53 -26.08 3.79
N ALA A 104 -11.46 -25.54 3.25
CA ALA A 104 -11.28 -24.12 3.01
C ALA A 104 -11.83 -23.75 1.63
N LEU A 105 -12.78 -22.81 1.57
CA LEU A 105 -13.08 -22.13 0.31
C LEU A 105 -11.85 -21.29 -0.07
N ASP A 106 -11.15 -21.73 -1.10
CA ASP A 106 -9.95 -21.08 -1.58
C ASP A 106 -10.28 -19.94 -2.55
N ILE A 107 -9.83 -18.73 -2.24
CA ILE A 107 -10.06 -17.50 -3.00
C ILE A 107 -8.72 -16.86 -3.32
N GLY A 108 -8.30 -16.94 -4.58
CA GLY A 108 -7.13 -16.25 -5.11
C GLY A 108 -7.45 -14.87 -5.70
N PRO A 109 -6.44 -14.13 -6.18
CA PRO A 109 -6.61 -12.82 -6.82
C PRO A 109 -7.48 -12.90 -8.08
N THR A 110 -8.15 -11.79 -8.42
CA THR A 110 -8.94 -11.67 -9.67
C THR A 110 -8.08 -11.73 -10.94
N GLY A 111 -6.78 -11.42 -10.81
CA GLY A 111 -5.87 -11.24 -11.93
C GLY A 111 -5.94 -9.85 -12.58
N LYS A 112 -6.67 -8.93 -11.97
CA LYS A 112 -6.83 -7.54 -12.39
C LYS A 112 -6.25 -6.58 -11.36
N LEU A 113 -5.78 -5.39 -11.82
CA LEU A 113 -5.52 -4.27 -10.93
C LEU A 113 -6.80 -3.47 -10.70
N LEU A 114 -6.99 -3.03 -9.46
CA LEU A 114 -8.08 -2.15 -9.10
C LEU A 114 -7.77 -0.69 -9.52
N GLU A 115 -8.82 0.10 -9.76
CA GLU A 115 -8.69 1.53 -9.95
C GLU A 115 -8.00 2.22 -8.75
N PRO A 116 -7.16 3.24 -8.97
CA PRO A 116 -6.85 3.89 -10.26
C PRO A 116 -5.68 3.25 -11.03
N MET A 117 -5.10 2.16 -10.54
CA MET A 117 -3.94 1.48 -11.18
C MET A 117 -4.35 0.57 -12.33
N GLY A 118 -5.55 0.07 -12.34
CA GLY A 118 -6.14 -0.78 -13.35
C GLY A 118 -7.53 -0.31 -13.76
N ASP A 119 -8.28 -1.23 -14.33
CA ASP A 119 -9.62 -1.00 -14.87
C ASP A 119 -10.76 -1.60 -14.04
N LEU A 120 -10.46 -2.23 -12.90
CA LEU A 120 -11.45 -2.87 -12.05
C LEU A 120 -11.88 -1.93 -10.90
N PRO A 121 -13.15 -1.48 -10.86
CA PRO A 121 -13.67 -0.71 -9.73
C PRO A 121 -13.65 -1.51 -8.44
N PHE A 122 -13.39 -0.85 -7.31
CA PHE A 122 -13.30 -1.49 -6.00
C PHE A 122 -14.56 -2.28 -5.61
N GLU A 123 -15.74 -1.68 -5.81
CA GLU A 123 -17.02 -2.35 -5.50
C GLU A 123 -17.27 -3.55 -6.40
N GLU A 124 -16.86 -3.49 -7.66
CA GLU A 124 -16.97 -4.64 -8.57
C GLU A 124 -16.06 -5.79 -8.11
N ALA A 125 -14.86 -5.48 -7.60
CA ALA A 125 -13.99 -6.49 -7.01
C ALA A 125 -14.64 -7.13 -5.77
N VAL A 126 -15.27 -6.32 -4.88
CA VAL A 126 -16.03 -6.84 -3.73
C VAL A 126 -17.14 -7.80 -4.20
N ASP A 127 -17.90 -7.42 -5.24
CA ASP A 127 -18.98 -8.25 -5.78
C ASP A 127 -18.46 -9.56 -6.39
N ILE A 128 -17.32 -9.53 -7.10
CA ILE A 128 -16.68 -10.74 -7.65
C ILE A 128 -16.33 -11.73 -6.55
N PHE A 129 -15.73 -11.27 -5.46
CA PHE A 129 -15.40 -12.13 -4.32
C PHE A 129 -16.66 -12.58 -3.56
N ALA A 130 -17.67 -11.72 -3.44
CA ALA A 130 -18.92 -12.06 -2.79
C ALA A 130 -19.67 -13.20 -3.49
N ASP A 131 -19.55 -13.34 -4.80
CA ASP A 131 -20.14 -14.46 -5.54
C ASP A 131 -19.60 -15.80 -5.05
N LEU A 132 -18.26 -15.92 -4.89
CA LEU A 132 -17.64 -17.14 -4.36
C LEU A 132 -18.05 -17.40 -2.90
N VAL A 133 -18.01 -16.36 -2.07
CA VAL A 133 -18.36 -16.47 -0.65
C VAL A 133 -19.79 -16.98 -0.48
N LYS A 134 -20.75 -16.45 -1.23
CA LYS A 134 -22.17 -16.89 -1.20
C LYS A 134 -22.33 -18.36 -1.58
N ILE A 135 -21.57 -18.82 -2.60
CA ILE A 135 -21.57 -20.25 -2.97
C ILE A 135 -20.95 -21.08 -1.85
N GLY A 136 -19.81 -20.63 -1.28
CA GLY A 136 -19.13 -21.29 -0.17
C GLY A 136 -20.02 -21.47 1.06
N VAL A 137 -20.75 -20.43 1.44
CA VAL A 137 -21.73 -20.49 2.55
C VAL A 137 -22.86 -21.46 2.24
N ARG A 138 -23.44 -21.38 1.04
CA ARG A 138 -24.53 -22.28 0.60
C ARG A 138 -24.10 -23.75 0.59
N GLU A 139 -22.90 -24.03 0.15
CA GLU A 139 -22.32 -25.38 0.12
C GLU A 139 -21.62 -25.75 1.42
N GLU A 140 -21.78 -24.94 2.48
CA GLU A 140 -21.27 -25.18 3.83
C GLU A 140 -19.74 -25.50 3.87
N ALA A 141 -18.91 -24.68 3.27
CA ALA A 141 -17.48 -24.67 3.52
C ALA A 141 -17.19 -24.40 5.02
N ASP A 142 -16.07 -24.84 5.53
CA ASP A 142 -15.78 -24.72 6.97
C ASP A 142 -15.11 -23.38 7.32
N LEU A 143 -14.40 -22.77 6.35
CA LEU A 143 -13.72 -21.50 6.45
C LEU A 143 -13.52 -20.89 5.05
N ILE A 144 -13.13 -19.63 5.03
CA ILE A 144 -12.68 -18.91 3.83
C ILE A 144 -11.17 -18.68 3.95
N LEU A 145 -10.41 -19.12 2.96
CA LEU A 145 -9.01 -18.77 2.80
C LEU A 145 -8.85 -17.82 1.60
N ILE A 146 -8.47 -16.60 1.88
CA ILE A 146 -8.07 -15.61 0.89
C ILE A 146 -6.56 -15.72 0.78
N GLU A 147 -6.02 -16.21 -0.35
CA GLU A 147 -4.59 -16.47 -0.43
C GLU A 147 -3.90 -15.82 -1.63
N THR A 148 -2.58 -15.71 -1.53
CA THR A 148 -1.70 -15.24 -2.61
C THR A 148 -2.00 -13.80 -3.05
N MET A 149 -2.55 -12.97 -2.13
CA MET A 149 -2.84 -11.58 -2.43
C MET A 149 -1.56 -10.78 -2.57
N ASN A 150 -1.39 -10.13 -3.71
CA ASN A 150 -0.22 -9.32 -4.05
C ASN A 150 -0.51 -7.80 -4.00
N ASP A 151 -1.78 -7.44 -3.78
CA ASP A 151 -2.26 -6.07 -3.59
C ASP A 151 -3.10 -5.97 -2.32
N SER A 152 -2.77 -5.00 -1.45
CA SER A 152 -3.50 -4.74 -0.21
C SER A 152 -4.93 -4.27 -0.45
N TYR A 153 -5.17 -3.56 -1.56
CA TYR A 153 -6.51 -3.03 -1.86
C TYR A 153 -7.45 -4.15 -2.34
N GLU A 154 -6.94 -5.07 -3.17
CA GLU A 154 -7.65 -6.27 -3.57
C GLU A 154 -7.91 -7.20 -2.36
N ALA A 155 -6.92 -7.38 -1.48
CA ALA A 155 -7.08 -8.13 -0.25
C ALA A 155 -8.19 -7.54 0.64
N LYS A 156 -8.29 -6.20 0.74
CA LYS A 156 -9.39 -5.54 1.46
C LYS A 156 -10.74 -5.83 0.82
N ALA A 157 -10.86 -5.77 -0.50
CA ALA A 157 -12.11 -6.08 -1.21
C ALA A 157 -12.58 -7.52 -0.92
N ALA A 158 -11.66 -8.48 -0.96
CA ALA A 158 -11.95 -9.87 -0.64
C ALA A 158 -12.35 -10.07 0.84
N LEU A 159 -11.68 -9.37 1.77
CA LEU A 159 -12.04 -9.40 3.19
C LEU A 159 -13.43 -8.83 3.45
N LEU A 160 -13.78 -7.68 2.84
CA LEU A 160 -15.11 -7.10 2.96
C LEU A 160 -16.17 -8.04 2.39
N ALA A 161 -15.94 -8.62 1.22
CA ALA A 161 -16.83 -9.61 0.63
C ALA A 161 -17.06 -10.81 1.57
N ALA A 162 -16.00 -11.33 2.19
CA ALA A 162 -16.09 -12.43 3.15
C ALA A 162 -16.87 -12.04 4.41
N LYS A 163 -16.56 -10.89 5.01
CA LYS A 163 -17.17 -10.43 6.27
C LYS A 163 -18.63 -9.95 6.13
N GLU A 164 -19.01 -9.44 4.97
CA GLU A 164 -20.37 -8.96 4.69
C GLU A 164 -21.32 -10.10 4.29
N ASN A 165 -20.80 -11.24 3.82
CA ASN A 165 -21.62 -12.35 3.31
C ASN A 165 -21.47 -13.65 4.10
N SER A 166 -20.68 -13.68 5.20
CA SER A 166 -20.38 -14.90 5.93
C SER A 166 -19.98 -14.63 7.38
N ASP A 167 -20.34 -15.56 8.28
CA ASP A 167 -19.80 -15.68 9.65
C ASP A 167 -18.70 -16.74 9.77
N LEU A 168 -18.26 -17.34 8.65
CA LEU A 168 -17.19 -18.33 8.65
C LEU A 168 -15.85 -17.73 9.13
N PRO A 169 -14.94 -18.55 9.69
CA PRO A 169 -13.57 -18.10 9.91
C PRO A 169 -12.92 -17.62 8.60
N VAL A 170 -12.22 -16.47 8.66
CA VAL A 170 -11.55 -15.88 7.50
C VAL A 170 -10.05 -15.84 7.76
N LEU A 171 -9.30 -16.50 6.90
CA LEU A 171 -7.83 -16.51 6.89
C LEU A 171 -7.33 -15.73 5.68
N LEU A 172 -6.24 -14.99 5.86
CA LEU A 172 -5.62 -14.20 4.79
C LEU A 172 -4.14 -14.54 4.68
N THR A 173 -3.66 -14.83 3.46
CA THR A 173 -2.23 -14.86 3.16
C THR A 173 -1.88 -13.97 1.97
N CYS A 174 -0.73 -13.32 2.07
CA CYS A 174 -0.22 -12.37 1.10
C CYS A 174 1.15 -12.78 0.58
N VAL A 175 1.50 -12.31 -0.60
CA VAL A 175 2.78 -12.55 -1.24
C VAL A 175 3.71 -11.38 -1.03
N PHE A 176 4.96 -11.67 -0.66
CA PHE A 176 6.01 -10.69 -0.47
C PHE A 176 7.27 -11.08 -1.23
N ASP A 177 8.04 -10.08 -1.64
CA ASP A 177 9.39 -10.25 -2.15
C ASP A 177 10.39 -10.55 -0.98
N GLU A 178 11.66 -10.76 -1.31
CA GLU A 178 12.73 -10.99 -0.32
C GLU A 178 12.92 -9.79 0.64
N GLY A 179 12.55 -8.60 0.23
CA GLY A 179 12.56 -7.37 1.04
C GLY A 179 11.35 -7.24 1.99
N GLY A 180 10.40 -8.16 1.91
CA GLY A 180 9.16 -8.14 2.67
C GLY A 180 8.21 -7.05 2.20
N LYS A 181 8.08 -6.86 0.88
CA LYS A 181 7.16 -5.93 0.22
C LYS A 181 6.23 -6.67 -0.74
N MET A 182 4.96 -6.26 -0.74
CA MET A 182 3.98 -6.64 -1.77
C MET A 182 4.25 -5.84 -3.06
N LEU A 183 3.67 -6.26 -4.17
CA LEU A 183 3.76 -5.58 -5.46
C LEU A 183 3.38 -4.10 -5.38
N THR A 184 2.35 -3.76 -4.61
CA THR A 184 1.86 -2.40 -4.39
C THR A 184 2.51 -1.68 -3.20
N GLY A 185 3.53 -2.27 -2.59
CA GLY A 185 4.32 -1.69 -1.50
C GLY A 185 3.87 -2.06 -0.09
N GLY A 186 2.81 -2.87 0.05
CA GLY A 186 2.33 -3.36 1.35
C GLY A 186 3.42 -4.08 2.14
N THR A 187 3.37 -3.96 3.46
CA THR A 187 4.31 -4.60 4.38
C THR A 187 3.58 -5.58 5.30
N PRO A 188 4.25 -6.55 5.91
CA PRO A 188 3.63 -7.41 6.92
C PRO A 188 2.87 -6.61 7.98
N GLU A 189 3.48 -5.51 8.48
CA GLU A 189 2.88 -4.67 9.52
C GLU A 189 1.63 -3.92 9.04
N SER A 190 1.63 -3.38 7.79
CA SER A 190 0.46 -2.68 7.24
C SER A 190 -0.68 -3.65 6.97
N MET A 191 -0.37 -4.87 6.48
CA MET A 191 -1.36 -5.92 6.26
C MET A 191 -1.96 -6.42 7.57
N VAL A 192 -1.14 -6.63 8.61
CA VAL A 192 -1.63 -6.99 9.95
C VAL A 192 -2.57 -5.91 10.49
N ALA A 193 -2.18 -4.64 10.44
CA ALA A 193 -3.00 -3.54 10.96
C ALA A 193 -4.37 -3.48 10.27
N MET A 194 -4.42 -3.59 8.93
CA MET A 194 -5.66 -3.58 8.15
C MET A 194 -6.50 -4.82 8.39
N ALA A 195 -5.92 -6.01 8.27
CA ALA A 195 -6.65 -7.27 8.32
C ALA A 195 -7.18 -7.60 9.72
N GLU A 196 -6.39 -7.39 10.78
CA GLU A 196 -6.88 -7.53 12.16
C GLU A 196 -7.99 -6.51 12.47
N GLY A 197 -7.86 -5.29 11.93
CA GLY A 197 -8.93 -4.30 12.02
C GLY A 197 -10.24 -4.82 11.43
N LEU A 198 -10.19 -5.44 10.24
CA LEU A 198 -11.33 -6.07 9.57
C LEU A 198 -11.76 -7.40 10.20
N GLY A 199 -11.07 -7.87 11.25
CA GLY A 199 -11.46 -9.03 12.04
C GLY A 199 -11.16 -10.37 11.40
N VAL A 200 -9.98 -10.54 10.77
CA VAL A 200 -9.51 -11.87 10.32
C VAL A 200 -9.24 -12.79 11.49
N ASP A 201 -9.41 -14.08 11.28
CA ASP A 201 -9.11 -15.12 12.28
C ASP A 201 -7.65 -15.58 12.23
N GLY A 202 -6.92 -15.25 11.16
CA GLY A 202 -5.48 -15.50 10.99
C GLY A 202 -4.92 -14.80 9.77
N ILE A 203 -3.63 -14.46 9.80
CA ILE A 203 -2.93 -13.74 8.73
C ILE A 203 -1.53 -14.30 8.51
N GLY A 204 -1.00 -14.18 7.29
CA GLY A 204 0.35 -14.63 7.03
C GLY A 204 0.82 -14.47 5.60
N THR A 205 1.67 -15.41 5.16
CA THR A 205 2.30 -15.35 3.85
C THR A 205 2.34 -16.74 3.21
N ASN A 206 2.23 -16.75 1.88
CA ASN A 206 2.33 -17.98 1.08
C ASN A 206 2.98 -17.72 -0.27
N CYS A 207 3.36 -18.78 -0.97
CA CYS A 207 3.90 -18.73 -2.34
C CYS A 207 5.16 -17.85 -2.49
N SER A 208 5.60 -17.58 -3.73
CA SER A 208 6.72 -16.71 -4.12
C SER A 208 8.10 -17.24 -3.72
N LEU A 209 8.33 -17.50 -2.45
CA LEU A 209 9.64 -17.84 -1.86
C LEU A 209 9.64 -19.22 -1.23
N GLY A 210 10.83 -19.80 -1.09
CA GLY A 210 11.07 -20.96 -0.23
C GLY A 210 11.13 -20.59 1.25
N PRO A 211 11.13 -21.59 2.17
CA PRO A 211 11.02 -21.35 3.60
C PRO A 211 12.14 -20.47 4.17
N ALA A 212 13.40 -20.73 3.79
CA ALA A 212 14.56 -19.98 4.29
C ALA A 212 14.48 -18.47 3.94
N ALA A 213 14.11 -18.13 2.69
CA ALA A 213 13.97 -16.76 2.25
C ALA A 213 12.77 -16.06 2.91
N MET A 214 11.71 -16.79 3.24
CA MET A 214 10.48 -16.27 3.86
C MET A 214 10.63 -15.97 5.36
N LEU A 215 11.63 -16.54 6.05
CA LEU A 215 11.80 -16.47 7.51
C LEU A 215 11.84 -15.03 8.05
N SER A 216 12.47 -14.10 7.33
CA SER A 216 12.53 -12.69 7.77
C SER A 216 11.14 -12.04 7.79
N THR A 217 10.32 -12.28 6.78
CA THR A 217 8.94 -11.82 6.66
C THR A 217 8.06 -12.45 7.74
N VAL A 218 8.22 -13.75 8.01
CA VAL A 218 7.50 -14.46 9.09
C VAL A 218 7.78 -13.83 10.46
N LYS A 219 9.04 -13.51 10.77
CA LYS A 219 9.40 -12.85 12.04
C LYS A 219 8.70 -11.49 12.19
N ARG A 220 8.54 -10.74 11.12
CA ARG A 220 7.80 -9.46 11.12
C ARG A 220 6.30 -9.68 11.39
N PHE A 221 5.68 -10.68 10.77
CA PHE A 221 4.30 -11.07 11.07
C PHE A 221 4.13 -11.44 12.54
N VAL A 222 4.96 -12.32 13.07
CA VAL A 222 4.90 -12.77 14.48
C VAL A 222 5.10 -11.60 15.45
N ALA A 223 5.96 -10.64 15.11
CA ALA A 223 6.17 -9.44 15.92
C ALA A 223 4.98 -8.48 15.90
N ALA A 224 4.23 -8.40 14.79
CA ALA A 224 3.13 -7.46 14.60
C ALA A 224 1.75 -8.06 14.97
N ALA A 225 1.48 -9.33 14.61
CA ALA A 225 0.16 -9.93 14.69
C ALA A 225 -0.23 -10.35 16.11
N SER A 226 -1.51 -10.11 16.45
CA SER A 226 -2.19 -10.60 17.65
C SER A 226 -3.00 -11.87 17.37
N VAL A 227 -3.29 -12.15 16.09
CA VAL A 227 -3.94 -13.38 15.60
C VAL A 227 -2.91 -14.39 15.12
N PRO A 228 -3.31 -15.66 14.91
CA PRO A 228 -2.40 -16.71 14.41
C PRO A 228 -1.72 -16.35 13.09
N VAL A 229 -0.42 -16.66 12.99
CA VAL A 229 0.38 -16.45 11.78
C VAL A 229 0.41 -17.72 10.93
N LEU A 230 0.11 -17.59 9.64
CA LEU A 230 -0.01 -18.67 8.64
C LEU A 230 1.18 -18.62 7.68
N VAL A 231 1.77 -19.79 7.35
CA VAL A 231 2.94 -19.81 6.47
C VAL A 231 2.92 -21.03 5.55
N ASN A 232 2.77 -20.79 4.24
CA ASN A 232 2.72 -21.83 3.21
C ASN A 232 3.71 -21.50 2.07
N PRO A 233 5.04 -21.79 2.23
CA PRO A 233 6.05 -21.49 1.21
C PRO A 233 6.04 -22.47 0.05
N ASN A 234 6.71 -22.09 -1.04
CA ASN A 234 7.02 -23.00 -2.14
C ASN A 234 8.13 -23.99 -1.75
N ALA A 235 8.26 -25.07 -2.50
CA ALA A 235 9.39 -26.01 -2.40
C ALA A 235 10.70 -25.40 -2.98
N GLY A 236 11.01 -24.14 -2.64
CA GLY A 236 12.09 -23.37 -3.22
C GLY A 236 11.65 -22.58 -4.47
N LEU A 237 12.61 -22.23 -5.31
CA LEU A 237 12.35 -21.52 -6.57
C LEU A 237 12.09 -22.52 -7.72
N PRO A 238 11.22 -22.19 -8.67
CA PRO A 238 10.97 -23.06 -9.84
C PRO A 238 12.17 -23.04 -10.78
N GLU A 239 12.54 -24.21 -11.29
CA GLU A 239 13.53 -24.43 -12.35
C GLU A 239 12.88 -25.21 -13.50
N SER A 240 13.27 -24.94 -14.76
CA SER A 240 12.84 -25.74 -15.90
C SER A 240 13.89 -26.83 -16.18
N ILE A 241 13.49 -28.10 -16.09
CA ILE A 241 14.31 -29.24 -16.46
C ILE A 241 13.52 -30.06 -17.48
N ASP A 242 14.04 -30.17 -18.70
CA ASP A 242 13.41 -30.90 -19.81
C ASP A 242 11.94 -30.43 -20.12
N GLY A 243 11.66 -29.13 -20.00
CA GLY A 243 10.35 -28.54 -20.22
C GLY A 243 9.33 -28.81 -19.10
N GLN A 244 9.79 -29.30 -17.94
CA GLN A 244 8.96 -29.47 -16.76
C GLN A 244 9.42 -28.51 -15.64
N THR A 245 8.45 -27.91 -14.95
CA THR A 245 8.75 -27.08 -13.77
C THR A 245 9.12 -28.00 -12.60
N VAL A 246 10.35 -27.89 -12.13
CA VAL A 246 10.88 -28.61 -10.97
C VAL A 246 11.24 -27.60 -9.90
N TYR A 247 11.05 -27.95 -8.65
CA TYR A 247 11.43 -27.13 -7.50
C TYR A 247 12.70 -27.69 -6.88
N ASN A 248 13.62 -26.81 -6.45
CA ASN A 248 14.99 -27.16 -6.10
C ASN A 248 15.17 -27.56 -4.63
N VAL A 249 14.14 -27.53 -3.80
CA VAL A 249 14.19 -27.93 -2.38
C VAL A 249 13.42 -29.22 -2.22
N ASP A 250 14.06 -30.28 -1.73
CA ASP A 250 13.39 -31.56 -1.48
C ASP A 250 12.58 -31.58 -0.17
N ALA A 251 11.79 -32.63 0.05
CA ALA A 251 10.89 -32.73 1.20
C ALA A 251 11.60 -32.70 2.55
N HIS A 252 12.82 -33.22 2.65
CA HIS A 252 13.60 -33.25 3.89
C HIS A 252 14.21 -31.87 4.19
N GLU A 253 14.81 -31.23 3.19
CA GLU A 253 15.33 -29.85 3.31
C GLU A 253 14.22 -28.87 3.61
N PHE A 254 13.10 -28.94 2.90
CA PHE A 254 11.90 -28.15 3.18
C PHE A 254 11.44 -28.27 4.63
N ALA A 255 11.29 -29.51 5.14
CA ALA A 255 10.86 -29.75 6.52
C ALA A 255 11.84 -29.13 7.53
N LYS A 256 13.15 -29.26 7.28
CA LYS A 256 14.20 -28.70 8.13
C LYS A 256 14.16 -27.17 8.15
N GLU A 257 13.97 -26.51 7.00
CA GLU A 257 13.83 -25.05 6.94
C GLU A 257 12.52 -24.56 7.57
N MET A 258 11.43 -25.32 7.41
CA MET A 258 10.14 -25.04 8.06
C MET A 258 10.21 -25.11 9.58
N LYS A 259 11.15 -25.86 10.13
CA LYS A 259 11.43 -25.87 11.57
C LYS A 259 11.78 -24.49 12.09
N ASP A 260 12.66 -23.77 11.40
CA ASP A 260 13.04 -22.40 11.78
C ASP A 260 11.83 -21.44 11.75
N ILE A 261 10.91 -21.62 10.80
CA ILE A 261 9.65 -20.88 10.69
C ILE A 261 8.73 -21.16 11.88
N VAL A 262 8.60 -22.43 12.27
CA VAL A 262 7.79 -22.84 13.41
C VAL A 262 8.41 -22.35 14.72
N GLU A 263 9.72 -22.44 14.89
CA GLU A 263 10.45 -21.90 16.05
C GLU A 263 10.37 -20.36 16.12
N ALA A 264 10.26 -19.67 14.99
CA ALA A 264 10.00 -18.23 14.94
C ALA A 264 8.58 -17.85 15.39
N GLY A 265 7.65 -18.81 15.53
CA GLY A 265 6.31 -18.57 16.05
C GLY A 265 5.17 -18.69 15.03
N ALA A 266 5.35 -19.32 13.89
CA ALA A 266 4.26 -19.66 12.99
C ALA A 266 3.29 -20.66 13.65
N HIS A 267 1.97 -20.41 13.48
CA HIS A 267 0.92 -21.16 14.19
C HIS A 267 0.23 -22.19 13.31
N ALA A 268 0.07 -21.90 12.03
CA ALA A 268 -0.45 -22.83 11.04
C ALA A 268 0.48 -22.85 9.83
N VAL A 269 0.90 -24.02 9.40
CA VAL A 269 1.95 -24.20 8.42
C VAL A 269 1.58 -25.27 7.39
N GLY A 270 2.05 -25.11 6.17
CA GLY A 270 1.85 -26.06 5.09
C GLY A 270 2.80 -25.79 3.95
N GLY A 271 2.35 -26.00 2.73
CA GLY A 271 3.12 -25.74 1.54
C GLY A 271 2.29 -25.03 0.45
N CYS A 272 2.96 -24.58 -0.59
CA CYS A 272 2.36 -24.01 -1.79
C CYS A 272 2.97 -24.71 -3.02
N CYS A 273 3.32 -24.00 -4.06
CA CYS A 273 3.81 -24.58 -5.31
C CYS A 273 5.01 -25.52 -5.11
N GLY A 274 4.99 -26.66 -5.81
CA GLY A 274 6.03 -27.70 -5.75
C GLY A 274 5.95 -28.64 -4.56
N THR A 275 5.19 -28.32 -3.50
CA THR A 275 5.04 -29.23 -2.36
C THR A 275 4.01 -30.32 -2.64
N THR A 276 4.30 -31.54 -2.16
CA THR A 276 3.46 -32.75 -2.34
C THR A 276 3.04 -33.29 -0.96
N PRO A 277 2.18 -34.31 -0.89
CA PRO A 277 1.83 -34.95 0.38
C PRO A 277 3.06 -35.44 1.17
N GLU A 278 4.15 -35.81 0.50
CA GLU A 278 5.41 -36.21 1.13
C GLU A 278 6.03 -35.04 1.92
N TYR A 279 6.01 -33.81 1.36
CA TYR A 279 6.49 -32.60 2.03
C TYR A 279 5.69 -32.30 3.31
N ILE A 280 4.38 -32.43 3.23
CA ILE A 280 3.50 -32.19 4.39
C ILE A 280 3.75 -33.25 5.48
N GLN A 281 3.92 -34.51 5.09
CA GLN A 281 4.25 -35.58 6.04
C GLN A 281 5.61 -35.33 6.70
N ALA A 282 6.64 -34.98 5.92
CA ALA A 282 7.98 -34.67 6.42
C ALA A 282 7.95 -33.45 7.36
N LEU A 283 7.23 -32.38 6.99
CA LEU A 283 7.02 -31.20 7.82
C LEU A 283 6.42 -31.56 9.17
N ILE A 284 5.30 -32.30 9.18
CA ILE A 284 4.61 -32.70 10.41
C ILE A 284 5.59 -33.45 11.33
N SER A 285 6.30 -34.43 10.78
CA SER A 285 7.26 -35.25 11.55
C SER A 285 8.44 -34.43 12.11
N GLU A 286 8.90 -33.41 11.40
CA GLU A 286 10.05 -32.58 11.85
C GLU A 286 9.66 -31.62 12.99
N VAL A 287 8.37 -31.17 13.01
CA VAL A 287 7.94 -30.11 13.95
C VAL A 287 7.04 -30.60 15.08
N GLU A 288 6.67 -31.89 15.13
CA GLU A 288 5.72 -32.44 16.12
C GLU A 288 6.19 -32.23 17.57
N ASP A 289 7.50 -32.34 17.82
CA ASP A 289 8.12 -32.18 19.15
C ASP A 289 8.34 -30.71 19.56
N ILE A 290 8.14 -29.73 18.66
CA ILE A 290 8.33 -28.30 18.97
C ILE A 290 7.15 -27.81 19.80
N PRO A 291 7.37 -27.21 20.98
CA PRO A 291 6.27 -26.66 21.77
C PRO A 291 5.49 -25.61 21.01
N PHE A 292 4.16 -25.66 21.13
CA PHE A 292 3.29 -24.63 20.54
C PHE A 292 3.35 -23.36 21.40
N ILE A 293 3.59 -22.22 20.78
CA ILE A 293 3.56 -20.89 21.41
C ILE A 293 2.29 -20.18 20.92
N PRO A 294 1.30 -19.90 21.78
CA PRO A 294 0.08 -19.19 21.37
C PRO A 294 0.37 -17.77 20.90
N PRO A 295 -0.43 -17.21 19.96
CA PRO A 295 -0.34 -15.80 19.62
C PRO A 295 -0.65 -14.93 20.85
N ALA A 296 0.08 -13.84 21.01
CA ALA A 296 -0.09 -12.93 22.12
C ALA A 296 -0.63 -11.58 21.64
N PRO A 297 -1.72 -11.05 22.25
CA PRO A 297 -2.22 -9.71 21.94
C PRO A 297 -1.10 -8.67 22.08
N LYS A 298 -0.98 -7.78 21.11
CA LYS A 298 0.10 -6.77 21.10
C LYS A 298 -0.28 -5.49 21.84
N HIS A 299 -1.59 -5.24 22.05
CA HIS A 299 -2.12 -4.05 22.75
C HIS A 299 -1.48 -2.74 22.28
N LYS A 300 -1.30 -2.58 20.96
CA LYS A 300 -0.71 -1.41 20.35
C LYS A 300 -1.74 -0.62 19.55
N THR A 301 -1.74 0.69 19.71
CA THR A 301 -2.51 1.59 18.84
C THR A 301 -1.74 1.82 17.56
N VAL A 302 -2.23 1.26 16.46
CA VAL A 302 -1.60 1.34 15.14
C VAL A 302 -2.61 1.81 14.11
N ILE A 303 -2.22 2.82 13.33
CA ILE A 303 -2.90 3.21 12.09
C ILE A 303 -2.00 2.87 10.90
N SER A 304 -2.58 2.67 9.72
CA SER A 304 -1.80 2.37 8.54
C SER A 304 -2.40 2.94 7.26
N SER A 305 -1.53 3.23 6.30
CA SER A 305 -1.85 3.28 4.88
C SER A 305 -1.65 1.89 4.27
N PHE A 306 -1.70 1.81 2.95
CA PHE A 306 -1.37 0.59 2.21
C PHE A 306 0.07 0.09 2.46
N SER A 307 1.02 0.97 2.77
CA SER A 307 2.46 0.64 2.81
C SER A 307 3.19 1.07 4.10
N ARG A 308 2.60 1.97 4.90
CA ARG A 308 3.22 2.49 6.13
C ARG A 308 2.30 2.30 7.32
N THR A 309 2.91 2.00 8.47
CA THR A 309 2.25 2.01 9.77
C THR A 309 2.74 3.17 10.62
N ALA A 310 1.87 3.70 11.48
CA ALA A 310 2.22 4.65 12.51
C ALA A 310 1.74 4.14 13.87
N LEU A 311 2.68 3.97 14.79
CA LEU A 311 2.43 3.56 16.16
C LEU A 311 2.12 4.79 17.02
N ILE A 312 1.11 4.72 17.85
CA ILE A 312 0.70 5.79 18.79
C ILE A 312 0.85 5.25 20.21
N GLY A 313 1.59 5.97 21.04
CA GLY A 313 1.80 5.64 22.45
C GLY A 313 3.24 5.88 22.91
N ASP A 314 3.56 5.42 24.12
CA ASP A 314 4.82 5.72 24.80
C ASP A 314 6.06 5.13 24.12
N GLU A 315 5.90 4.01 23.40
CA GLU A 315 7.00 3.35 22.69
C GLU A 315 7.43 4.11 21.41
N ALA A 316 6.63 5.09 20.96
CA ALA A 316 6.88 5.84 19.74
C ALA A 316 7.12 7.34 20.01
N GLN A 317 7.60 8.03 18.97
CA GLN A 317 7.52 9.48 18.94
C GLN A 317 6.04 9.91 18.86
N PRO A 318 5.63 11.02 19.48
CA PRO A 318 4.27 11.53 19.34
C PRO A 318 3.89 11.71 17.88
N LEU A 319 2.68 11.28 17.49
CA LEU A 319 2.24 11.32 16.11
C LEU A 319 1.89 12.76 15.69
N ILE A 320 2.43 13.23 14.57
CA ILE A 320 2.07 14.52 13.97
C ILE A 320 1.04 14.27 12.86
N ILE A 321 -0.15 14.84 13.01
CA ILE A 321 -1.24 14.78 12.04
C ILE A 321 -1.37 16.17 11.40
N GLY A 322 -1.23 16.22 10.09
CA GLY A 322 -1.26 17.47 9.33
C GLY A 322 -2.67 18.02 9.16
N GLU A 323 -2.95 19.25 9.60
CA GLU A 323 -4.28 19.88 9.66
C GLU A 323 -4.68 20.69 8.40
N ARG A 324 -3.91 20.60 7.29
CA ARG A 324 -4.10 21.56 6.18
C ARG A 324 -5.25 21.18 5.24
N ILE A 325 -5.60 19.91 5.12
CA ILE A 325 -6.73 19.43 4.31
C ILE A 325 -8.01 19.54 5.13
N ASN A 326 -8.44 20.75 5.38
CA ASN A 326 -9.63 21.10 6.18
C ASN A 326 -10.07 22.52 5.86
N PRO A 327 -11.37 22.79 5.52
CA PRO A 327 -11.86 24.10 5.10
C PRO A 327 -11.91 25.14 6.23
N THR A 328 -11.87 24.70 7.48
CA THR A 328 -12.06 25.57 8.65
C THR A 328 -11.01 26.69 8.70
N GLY A 329 -11.45 27.94 8.53
CA GLY A 329 -10.59 29.12 8.56
C GLY A 329 -9.69 29.33 7.33
N LYS A 330 -9.80 28.50 6.29
CA LYS A 330 -8.91 28.50 5.12
C LYS A 330 -9.69 28.81 3.83
N LYS A 331 -9.82 30.09 3.51
CA LYS A 331 -10.62 30.57 2.35
C LYS A 331 -10.21 29.92 1.03
N ARG A 332 -8.90 29.78 0.73
CA ARG A 332 -8.43 29.17 -0.52
C ARG A 332 -8.78 27.68 -0.57
N PHE A 333 -8.65 26.96 0.54
CA PHE A 333 -9.01 25.54 0.60
C PHE A 333 -10.52 25.34 0.40
N LYS A 334 -11.35 26.19 1.07
CA LYS A 334 -12.80 26.16 0.85
C LYS A 334 -13.16 26.41 -0.61
N GLN A 335 -12.50 27.39 -1.26
CA GLN A 335 -12.74 27.66 -2.69
C GLN A 335 -12.32 26.46 -3.56
N ALA A 336 -11.20 25.79 -3.23
CA ALA A 336 -10.76 24.60 -3.96
C ALA A 336 -11.77 23.45 -3.89
N LEU A 337 -12.45 23.27 -2.75
CA LEU A 337 -13.55 22.29 -2.64
C LEU A 337 -14.72 22.64 -3.57
N ILE A 338 -15.11 23.94 -3.60
CA ILE A 338 -16.23 24.42 -4.45
C ILE A 338 -15.87 24.29 -5.93
N ASP A 339 -14.65 24.65 -6.31
CA ASP A 339 -14.16 24.62 -7.69
C ASP A 339 -13.73 23.21 -8.14
N HIS A 340 -13.80 22.21 -7.24
CA HIS A 340 -13.34 20.85 -7.50
C HIS A 340 -11.85 20.78 -7.90
N ASP A 341 -11.00 21.64 -7.30
CA ASP A 341 -9.56 21.75 -7.53
C ASP A 341 -8.81 20.66 -6.72
N ILE A 342 -8.94 19.42 -7.17
CA ILE A 342 -8.37 18.25 -6.50
C ILE A 342 -6.83 18.33 -6.43
N ASP A 343 -6.18 18.88 -7.46
CA ASP A 343 -4.74 19.04 -7.49
C ASP A 343 -4.24 19.95 -6.36
N TYR A 344 -4.96 21.04 -6.07
CA TYR A 344 -4.63 21.89 -4.92
C TYR A 344 -4.80 21.14 -3.59
N ILE A 345 -5.87 20.33 -3.45
CA ILE A 345 -6.09 19.54 -2.23
C ILE A 345 -4.92 18.55 -2.02
N ILE A 346 -4.51 17.84 -3.07
CA ILE A 346 -3.38 16.92 -3.04
C ILE A 346 -2.07 17.65 -2.70
N SER A 347 -1.84 18.84 -3.28
CA SER A 347 -0.65 19.63 -2.99
C SER A 347 -0.52 19.97 -1.50
N GLN A 348 -1.65 20.19 -0.80
CA GLN A 348 -1.63 20.40 0.65
C GLN A 348 -1.19 19.16 1.42
N GLY A 349 -1.51 17.95 0.93
CA GLY A 349 -1.02 16.69 1.49
C GLY A 349 0.49 16.53 1.32
N LEU A 350 0.98 16.76 0.10
CA LEU A 350 2.40 16.67 -0.26
C LEU A 350 3.28 17.67 0.53
N GLU A 351 2.80 18.92 0.68
CA GLU A 351 3.50 19.92 1.48
C GLU A 351 3.65 19.49 2.95
N GLN A 352 2.61 18.88 3.51
CA GLN A 352 2.62 18.40 4.89
C GLN A 352 3.51 17.16 5.07
N GLU A 353 3.52 16.23 4.12
CA GLU A 353 4.45 15.10 4.12
C GLU A 353 5.90 15.61 4.13
N LYS A 354 6.24 16.53 3.23
CA LYS A 354 7.58 17.14 3.14
C LYS A 354 7.97 17.90 4.42
N ALA A 355 7.00 18.48 5.12
CA ALA A 355 7.22 19.16 6.39
C ALA A 355 7.38 18.22 7.59
N GLY A 356 7.08 16.91 7.41
CA GLY A 356 7.26 15.88 8.42
C GLY A 356 5.99 15.47 9.17
N ALA A 357 4.82 15.57 8.52
CA ALA A 357 3.61 14.92 9.01
C ALA A 357 3.78 13.40 8.97
N HIS A 358 3.20 12.71 9.95
CA HIS A 358 3.17 11.26 10.02
C HIS A 358 1.83 10.69 9.53
N ALA A 359 0.77 11.49 9.57
CA ALA A 359 -0.56 11.22 9.04
C ALA A 359 -1.20 12.53 8.57
N LEU A 360 -2.30 12.45 7.82
CA LEU A 360 -3.03 13.61 7.32
C LEU A 360 -4.47 13.59 7.82
N ASP A 361 -4.92 14.71 8.36
CA ASP A 361 -6.33 15.00 8.62
C ASP A 361 -7.02 15.36 7.32
N VAL A 362 -8.12 14.69 6.98
CA VAL A 362 -8.88 14.87 5.74
C VAL A 362 -10.31 15.23 6.06
N ASN A 363 -10.64 16.52 5.91
CA ASN A 363 -11.97 17.07 6.05
C ASN A 363 -12.34 17.86 4.80
N VAL A 364 -13.45 17.49 4.16
CA VAL A 364 -13.99 18.16 2.97
C VAL A 364 -15.38 18.73 3.22
N GLY A 365 -15.84 18.75 4.48
CA GLY A 365 -17.17 19.19 4.88
C GLY A 365 -17.37 20.70 4.64
N SER A 366 -18.20 21.03 3.67
CA SER A 366 -18.65 22.39 3.38
C SER A 366 -20.10 22.37 2.92
N PRO A 367 -20.95 23.33 3.35
CA PRO A 367 -22.35 23.38 2.92
C PRO A 367 -22.56 23.54 1.39
N GLU A 368 -21.52 23.93 0.67
CA GLU A 368 -21.59 24.20 -0.76
C GLU A 368 -21.18 22.99 -1.63
N VAL A 369 -20.79 21.84 -1.06
CA VAL A 369 -20.33 20.65 -1.80
C VAL A 369 -21.09 19.41 -1.34
N ASP A 370 -21.15 18.39 -2.20
CA ASP A 370 -21.55 17.05 -1.79
C ASP A 370 -20.38 16.37 -1.07
N GLU A 371 -20.45 16.31 0.26
CA GLU A 371 -19.40 15.76 1.09
C GLU A 371 -19.21 14.27 0.85
N VAL A 372 -20.29 13.53 0.56
CA VAL A 372 -20.24 12.06 0.39
C VAL A 372 -19.48 11.66 -0.87
N GLU A 373 -19.72 12.37 -1.97
CA GLU A 373 -18.98 12.13 -3.22
C GLU A 373 -17.54 12.64 -3.12
N LEU A 374 -17.36 13.85 -2.61
CA LEU A 374 -16.06 14.52 -2.59
C LEU A 374 -15.05 13.81 -1.68
N ILE A 375 -15.46 13.31 -0.50
CA ILE A 375 -14.54 12.62 0.40
C ILE A 375 -14.02 11.31 -0.21
N GLN A 376 -14.85 10.60 -0.98
CA GLN A 376 -14.44 9.38 -1.67
C GLN A 376 -13.35 9.69 -2.71
N GLU A 377 -13.56 10.73 -3.51
CA GLU A 377 -12.58 11.14 -4.52
C GLU A 377 -11.27 11.61 -3.89
N VAL A 378 -11.34 12.48 -2.88
CA VAL A 378 -10.16 13.03 -2.21
C VAL A 378 -9.37 11.92 -1.50
N VAL A 379 -10.03 11.03 -0.77
CA VAL A 379 -9.38 9.87 -0.12
C VAL A 379 -8.76 8.95 -1.17
N GLY A 380 -9.49 8.62 -2.24
CA GLY A 380 -8.99 7.78 -3.34
C GLY A 380 -7.74 8.36 -4.00
N LYS A 381 -7.73 9.67 -4.27
CA LYS A 381 -6.57 10.36 -4.85
C LYS A 381 -5.40 10.49 -3.88
N LEU A 382 -5.64 10.87 -2.62
CA LEU A 382 -4.57 10.97 -1.62
C LEU A 382 -3.87 9.63 -1.41
N GLN A 383 -4.61 8.53 -1.21
CA GLN A 383 -4.00 7.22 -0.98
C GLN A 383 -3.27 6.65 -2.19
N SER A 384 -3.56 7.09 -3.42
CA SER A 384 -2.84 6.67 -4.62
C SER A 384 -1.48 7.37 -4.78
N ILE A 385 -1.31 8.55 -4.16
CA ILE A 385 -0.12 9.41 -4.31
C ILE A 385 0.74 9.39 -3.05
N LEU A 386 0.10 9.41 -1.87
CA LEU A 386 0.77 9.57 -0.58
C LEU A 386 0.76 8.27 0.23
N PRO A 387 1.93 7.84 0.74
CA PRO A 387 2.01 6.65 1.58
C PRO A 387 1.67 6.92 3.06
N LEU A 388 1.16 8.11 3.40
CA LEU A 388 0.81 8.46 4.78
C LEU A 388 -0.57 7.90 5.17
N PRO A 389 -0.74 7.42 6.43
CA PRO A 389 -2.06 7.14 6.97
C PRO A 389 -2.97 8.36 6.96
N LEU A 390 -4.28 8.15 6.79
CA LEU A 390 -5.28 9.21 6.79
C LEU A 390 -6.13 9.17 8.06
N GLN A 391 -6.45 10.35 8.56
CA GLN A 391 -7.51 10.61 9.51
C GLN A 391 -8.73 11.06 8.74
N ILE A 392 -9.81 10.29 8.81
CA ILE A 392 -11.10 10.63 8.19
C ILE A 392 -11.87 11.51 9.16
N ASP A 393 -11.98 12.80 8.85
CA ASP A 393 -12.59 13.82 9.72
C ASP A 393 -13.90 14.31 9.13
N THR A 394 -15.00 13.77 9.65
CA THR A 394 -16.36 14.17 9.26
C THR A 394 -17.37 13.83 10.36
N SER A 395 -18.40 14.67 10.49
CA SER A 395 -19.58 14.39 11.30
C SER A 395 -20.72 13.72 10.50
N ASN A 396 -20.59 13.63 9.17
CA ASN A 396 -21.53 12.94 8.31
C ASN A 396 -21.23 11.42 8.32
N VAL A 397 -22.11 10.64 8.90
CA VAL A 397 -21.94 9.19 9.07
C VAL A 397 -21.86 8.46 7.73
N GLU A 398 -22.64 8.91 6.72
CA GLU A 398 -22.60 8.33 5.38
C GLU A 398 -21.26 8.61 4.68
N ALA A 399 -20.78 9.86 4.75
CA ALA A 399 -19.47 10.24 4.22
C ALA A 399 -18.34 9.44 4.91
N MET A 400 -18.43 9.28 6.26
CA MET A 400 -17.51 8.46 7.03
C MET A 400 -17.50 7.01 6.55
N GLU A 401 -18.68 6.37 6.41
CA GLU A 401 -18.76 4.98 5.95
C GLU A 401 -18.15 4.81 4.56
N LYS A 402 -18.50 5.68 3.63
CA LYS A 402 -17.97 5.62 2.25
C LYS A 402 -16.46 5.79 2.19
N ALA A 403 -15.90 6.73 2.96
CA ALA A 403 -14.46 6.93 3.03
C ALA A 403 -13.75 5.71 3.65
N LEU A 404 -14.26 5.18 4.76
CA LEU A 404 -13.68 4.01 5.43
C LEU A 404 -13.74 2.75 4.56
N ARG A 405 -14.81 2.59 3.78
CA ARG A 405 -14.99 1.44 2.89
C ARG A 405 -13.89 1.36 1.85
N MET A 406 -13.54 2.48 1.22
CA MET A 406 -12.54 2.51 0.15
C MET A 406 -11.11 2.81 0.63
N TYR A 407 -10.91 3.20 1.90
CA TYR A 407 -9.57 3.51 2.39
C TYR A 407 -8.70 2.26 2.51
N ASN A 408 -7.56 2.24 1.82
CA ASN A 408 -6.62 1.12 1.79
C ASN A 408 -5.65 1.18 2.99
N GLY A 409 -6.08 0.70 4.13
CA GLY A 409 -5.33 0.70 5.39
C GLY A 409 -6.24 0.67 6.61
N LYS A 410 -5.67 0.95 7.79
CA LYS A 410 -6.39 1.14 9.06
C LYS A 410 -6.45 2.62 9.39
N ALA A 411 -7.60 3.24 9.17
CA ALA A 411 -7.80 4.69 9.32
C ALA A 411 -7.80 5.15 10.79
N LEU A 412 -7.48 6.43 11.01
CA LEU A 412 -7.89 7.17 12.20
C LEU A 412 -9.24 7.81 11.91
N ILE A 413 -10.23 7.67 12.80
CA ILE A 413 -11.62 8.09 12.60
C ILE A 413 -11.92 9.26 13.53
N ASN A 414 -12.23 10.42 13.00
CA ASN A 414 -12.55 11.65 13.73
C ASN A 414 -14.01 12.05 13.45
N SER A 415 -14.95 11.88 14.37
CA SER A 415 -14.82 11.43 15.73
C SER A 415 -16.12 10.84 16.30
N VAL A 416 -16.02 10.25 17.47
CA VAL A 416 -17.14 9.98 18.36
C VAL A 416 -17.05 10.91 19.57
N ASN A 417 -18.12 11.08 20.34
CA ASN A 417 -18.11 11.75 21.63
C ASN A 417 -18.90 10.94 22.66
N GLY A 418 -19.00 11.42 23.89
CA GLY A 418 -19.72 10.74 24.97
C GLY A 418 -21.25 10.74 24.85
N LYS A 419 -21.85 11.29 23.78
CA LYS A 419 -23.30 11.21 23.51
C LYS A 419 -23.65 9.83 22.98
N GLU A 420 -24.72 9.25 23.52
CA GLU A 420 -25.16 7.91 23.15
C GLU A 420 -25.48 7.81 21.64
N GLU A 421 -26.18 8.80 21.09
CA GLU A 421 -26.51 8.86 19.67
C GLU A 421 -25.28 8.79 18.76
N THR A 422 -24.19 9.48 19.14
CA THR A 422 -22.98 9.50 18.33
C THR A 422 -22.24 8.16 18.43
N MET A 423 -22.18 7.56 19.61
CA MET A 423 -21.55 6.26 19.82
C MET A 423 -22.29 5.16 19.07
N GLU A 424 -23.64 5.17 19.09
CA GLU A 424 -24.47 4.20 18.35
C GLU A 424 -24.30 4.33 16.82
N ALA A 425 -24.05 5.54 16.31
CA ALA A 425 -23.85 5.77 14.89
C ALA A 425 -22.43 5.37 14.41
N VAL A 426 -21.39 5.68 15.19
CA VAL A 426 -19.99 5.57 14.76
C VAL A 426 -19.35 4.22 15.13
N PHE A 427 -19.61 3.67 16.34
CA PHE A 427 -18.95 2.41 16.76
C PHE A 427 -19.22 1.22 15.85
N PRO A 428 -20.43 1.04 15.26
CA PRO A 428 -20.63 -0.02 14.25
C PRO A 428 -19.69 0.11 13.05
N LEU A 429 -19.41 1.35 12.59
CA LEU A 429 -18.45 1.62 11.49
C LEU A 429 -17.02 1.30 11.90
N VAL A 430 -16.62 1.71 13.13
CA VAL A 430 -15.31 1.35 13.69
C VAL A 430 -15.14 -0.17 13.75
N LYS A 431 -16.16 -0.89 14.20
CA LYS A 431 -16.14 -2.36 14.26
C LYS A 431 -16.08 -3.00 12.88
N LYS A 432 -16.85 -2.47 11.91
CA LYS A 432 -16.94 -3.00 10.54
C LYS A 432 -15.63 -2.81 9.76
N TYR A 433 -15.04 -1.62 9.84
CA TYR A 433 -13.86 -1.23 9.03
C TYR A 433 -12.54 -1.25 9.80
N GLY A 434 -12.57 -1.44 11.12
CA GLY A 434 -11.39 -1.71 11.95
C GLY A 434 -10.48 -0.53 12.24
N GLY A 435 -10.97 0.71 12.17
CA GLY A 435 -10.20 1.92 12.43
C GLY A 435 -9.86 2.14 13.91
N VAL A 436 -9.01 3.13 14.16
CA VAL A 436 -8.79 3.72 15.49
C VAL A 436 -9.67 4.95 15.60
N VAL A 437 -10.51 5.05 16.63
CA VAL A 437 -11.48 6.15 16.76
C VAL A 437 -11.04 7.18 17.79
N ILE A 438 -11.24 8.46 17.46
CA ILE A 438 -11.03 9.58 18.39
C ILE A 438 -12.33 9.80 19.17
N GLY A 439 -12.23 9.77 20.51
CA GLY A 439 -13.31 10.09 21.42
C GLY A 439 -13.14 11.49 22.00
N LEU A 440 -14.04 12.41 21.64
CA LEU A 440 -14.04 13.76 22.20
C LEU A 440 -14.59 13.71 23.65
N ALA A 441 -13.87 14.28 24.60
CA ALA A 441 -14.24 14.30 26.03
C ALA A 441 -15.37 15.31 26.31
N LEU A 442 -16.51 15.17 25.61
CA LEU A 442 -17.76 15.91 25.78
C LEU A 442 -18.95 14.93 25.67
N ASP A 443 -20.07 15.25 26.28
CA ASP A 443 -21.32 14.45 26.27
C ASP A 443 -22.58 15.32 26.10
N GLU A 444 -23.71 14.82 26.56
CA GLU A 444 -25.01 15.50 26.48
C GLU A 444 -25.02 16.86 27.22
N ASP A 445 -24.24 16.97 28.29
CA ASP A 445 -24.09 18.22 29.08
C ASP A 445 -23.07 19.19 28.47
N GLY A 446 -22.41 18.81 27.39
CA GLY A 446 -21.37 19.59 26.70
C GLY A 446 -19.96 19.28 27.15
N ILE A 447 -19.09 20.28 27.09
CA ILE A 447 -17.67 20.14 27.52
C ILE A 447 -17.59 20.47 29.00
N ALA A 448 -17.11 19.52 29.81
CA ALA A 448 -16.91 19.76 31.24
C ALA A 448 -15.80 20.78 31.50
N ASP A 449 -16.04 21.68 32.46
CA ASP A 449 -15.09 22.72 32.85
C ASP A 449 -13.88 22.18 33.60
N THR A 450 -13.94 20.95 34.12
CA THR A 450 -12.90 20.33 34.96
C THR A 450 -12.30 19.09 34.30
N ALA A 451 -11.06 18.80 34.63
CA ALA A 451 -10.40 17.57 34.23
C ALA A 451 -11.15 16.31 34.74
N ASP A 452 -11.75 16.34 35.95
CA ASP A 452 -12.55 15.25 36.50
C ASP A 452 -13.70 14.89 35.57
N GLY A 453 -14.46 15.91 35.13
CA GLY A 453 -15.59 15.70 34.23
C GLY A 453 -15.14 15.13 32.85
N ARG A 454 -14.07 15.66 32.26
CA ARG A 454 -13.54 15.16 30.98
C ARG A 454 -13.03 13.73 31.07
N VAL A 455 -12.34 13.37 32.17
CA VAL A 455 -11.89 11.99 32.42
C VAL A 455 -13.07 11.04 32.63
N ALA A 456 -14.16 11.49 33.27
CA ALA A 456 -15.39 10.70 33.41
C ALA A 456 -16.02 10.38 32.03
N VAL A 457 -16.08 11.37 31.14
CA VAL A 457 -16.56 11.16 29.76
C VAL A 457 -15.65 10.22 28.99
N ALA A 458 -14.31 10.37 29.10
CA ALA A 458 -13.35 9.45 28.50
C ALA A 458 -13.58 8.00 28.94
N ARG A 459 -13.85 7.77 30.23
CA ARG A 459 -14.17 6.45 30.79
C ARG A 459 -15.47 5.89 30.19
N LYS A 460 -16.54 6.71 30.09
CA LYS A 460 -17.80 6.35 29.43
C LYS A 460 -17.57 5.88 28.00
N ILE A 461 -16.75 6.61 27.22
CA ILE A 461 -16.43 6.25 25.84
C ILE A 461 -15.70 4.90 25.78
N TYR A 462 -14.70 4.66 26.63
CA TYR A 462 -14.00 3.36 26.68
C TYR A 462 -14.93 2.20 27.06
N GLU A 463 -15.77 2.38 28.07
CA GLU A 463 -16.72 1.37 28.51
C GLU A 463 -17.72 1.03 27.38
N ARG A 464 -18.24 2.06 26.73
CA ARG A 464 -19.19 1.86 25.63
C ARG A 464 -18.53 1.24 24.39
N ALA A 465 -17.30 1.61 24.05
CA ALA A 465 -16.54 0.98 22.97
C ALA A 465 -16.32 -0.53 23.22
N ALA A 466 -16.04 -0.90 24.49
CA ALA A 466 -15.90 -2.30 24.87
C ALA A 466 -17.20 -3.11 24.67
N ASP A 467 -18.40 -2.52 24.90
CA ASP A 467 -19.69 -3.15 24.62
C ASP A 467 -19.86 -3.52 23.14
N TYR A 468 -19.28 -2.72 22.23
CA TYR A 468 -19.22 -3.04 20.78
C TYR A 468 -18.07 -4.00 20.41
N GLY A 469 -17.26 -4.44 21.38
CA GLY A 469 -16.10 -5.28 21.13
C GLY A 469 -14.94 -4.54 20.45
N ILE A 470 -14.86 -3.22 20.64
CA ILE A 470 -13.74 -2.38 20.20
C ILE A 470 -12.70 -2.38 21.33
N ALA A 471 -11.50 -2.86 21.05
CA ALA A 471 -10.42 -2.91 22.02
C ALA A 471 -9.96 -1.49 22.40
N LYS A 472 -9.49 -1.31 23.62
CA LYS A 472 -9.08 -0.01 24.16
C LYS A 472 -8.01 0.67 23.34
N GLU A 473 -7.06 -0.09 22.80
CA GLU A 473 -6.01 0.38 21.90
C GLU A 473 -6.53 0.96 20.58
N ASN A 474 -7.78 0.71 20.23
CA ASN A 474 -8.43 1.31 19.06
C ASN A 474 -9.27 2.55 19.40
N VAL A 475 -9.09 3.12 20.59
CA VAL A 475 -9.71 4.38 21.03
C VAL A 475 -8.65 5.34 21.53
N ILE A 476 -8.63 6.56 20.99
CA ILE A 476 -7.76 7.66 21.44
C ILE A 476 -8.66 8.79 21.94
N ILE A 477 -8.32 9.42 23.06
CA ILE A 477 -9.14 10.47 23.64
C ILE A 477 -8.60 11.87 23.31
N ASP A 478 -9.47 12.71 22.74
CA ASP A 478 -9.22 14.17 22.66
C ASP A 478 -9.69 14.82 23.96
N GLY A 479 -8.70 15.36 24.72
CA GLY A 479 -8.95 16.06 25.97
C GLY A 479 -9.58 17.45 25.81
N LEU A 480 -9.83 17.88 24.57
CA LEU A 480 -10.43 19.15 24.15
C LEU A 480 -9.64 20.39 24.59
N CYS A 481 -9.05 21.05 23.60
CA CYS A 481 -8.30 22.28 23.78
C CYS A 481 -9.21 23.50 23.59
N MET A 482 -9.61 24.14 24.68
CA MET A 482 -10.35 25.41 24.67
C MET A 482 -9.39 26.60 24.64
N THR A 483 -9.84 27.71 24.03
CA THR A 483 -8.98 28.87 23.89
C THR A 483 -8.82 29.63 25.23
N VAL A 484 -7.57 29.95 25.59
CA VAL A 484 -7.28 30.75 26.83
C VAL A 484 -7.78 32.18 26.75
N SER A 485 -8.18 32.68 25.60
CA SER A 485 -8.84 33.99 25.47
C SER A 485 -10.27 34.00 26.00
N ALA A 486 -10.95 32.85 26.02
CA ALA A 486 -12.29 32.69 26.58
C ALA A 486 -12.25 32.25 28.05
N ASP A 487 -11.33 31.34 28.39
CA ASP A 487 -11.12 30.85 29.75
C ASP A 487 -9.62 30.68 30.04
N PRO A 488 -9.04 31.55 30.94
CA PRO A 488 -7.61 31.53 31.27
C PRO A 488 -7.12 30.23 31.89
N GLU A 489 -7.97 29.42 32.52
CA GLU A 489 -7.63 28.15 33.14
C GLU A 489 -7.68 26.96 32.17
N SER A 490 -8.25 27.14 31.01
CA SER A 490 -8.46 26.06 30.05
C SER A 490 -7.19 25.30 29.65
N ALA A 491 -6.04 25.97 29.58
CA ALA A 491 -4.76 25.33 29.35
C ALA A 491 -4.40 24.32 30.44
N LEU A 492 -4.57 24.70 31.72
CA LEU A 492 -4.26 23.82 32.84
C LEU A 492 -5.22 22.65 32.93
N VAL A 493 -6.50 22.89 32.68
CA VAL A 493 -7.53 21.82 32.62
C VAL A 493 -7.21 20.83 31.52
N THR A 494 -6.84 21.30 30.34
CA THR A 494 -6.48 20.41 29.20
C THR A 494 -5.23 19.57 29.54
N LEU A 495 -4.17 20.18 30.08
CA LEU A 495 -2.94 19.46 30.45
C LEU A 495 -3.19 18.43 31.55
N GLU A 496 -4.01 18.76 32.54
CA GLU A 496 -4.40 17.84 33.60
C GLU A 496 -5.25 16.69 33.07
N THR A 497 -6.18 16.97 32.14
CA THR A 497 -6.98 15.95 31.47
C THR A 497 -6.11 14.95 30.69
N ILE A 498 -5.15 15.44 29.88
CA ILE A 498 -4.20 14.61 29.13
C ILE A 498 -3.44 13.70 30.10
N ARG A 499 -2.85 14.26 31.14
CA ARG A 499 -2.06 13.51 32.13
C ARG A 499 -2.88 12.41 32.80
N ARG A 500 -4.09 12.71 33.19
CA ARG A 500 -4.96 11.74 33.90
C ARG A 500 -5.49 10.66 32.98
N ILE A 501 -5.82 10.96 31.70
CA ILE A 501 -6.17 9.93 30.71
C ILE A 501 -4.99 8.98 30.52
N HIS A 502 -3.78 9.53 30.39
CA HIS A 502 -2.57 8.74 30.27
C HIS A 502 -2.28 7.91 31.53
N ASP A 503 -2.19 8.54 32.69
CA ASP A 503 -1.72 7.92 33.95
C ASP A 503 -2.78 7.03 34.61
N GLU A 504 -4.06 7.47 34.66
CA GLU A 504 -5.13 6.76 35.34
C GLU A 504 -5.86 5.76 34.44
N LEU A 505 -6.07 6.12 33.17
CA LEU A 505 -6.79 5.26 32.25
C LEU A 505 -5.83 4.43 31.38
N GLY A 506 -4.53 4.75 31.35
CA GLY A 506 -3.55 4.14 30.44
C GLY A 506 -4.02 4.26 28.97
N GLY A 507 -4.57 5.42 28.62
CA GLY A 507 -5.12 5.71 27.30
C GLY A 507 -4.20 6.60 26.49
N ASN A 508 -4.24 6.45 25.16
CA ASN A 508 -3.60 7.38 24.25
C ASN A 508 -4.44 8.65 24.08
N THR A 509 -3.76 9.77 23.84
CA THR A 509 -4.40 11.09 23.76
C THR A 509 -4.07 11.80 22.45
N ILE A 510 -5.01 12.63 22.01
CA ILE A 510 -4.86 13.48 20.81
C ILE A 510 -5.32 14.90 21.16
N LEU A 511 -4.83 15.89 20.43
CA LEU A 511 -5.24 17.28 20.64
C LEU A 511 -5.09 18.11 19.37
N GLY A 512 -6.11 18.92 19.08
CA GLY A 512 -6.03 20.06 18.15
C GLY A 512 -5.31 21.23 18.83
N VAL A 513 -3.97 21.23 18.82
CA VAL A 513 -3.15 22.13 19.62
C VAL A 513 -3.38 23.61 19.33
N SER A 514 -3.62 23.95 18.07
CA SER A 514 -3.76 25.35 17.61
C SER A 514 -4.98 26.08 18.17
N ASN A 515 -5.94 25.33 18.76
CA ASN A 515 -7.15 25.91 19.35
C ASN A 515 -6.88 26.79 20.57
N ILE A 516 -5.82 26.48 21.34
CA ILE A 516 -5.45 27.19 22.58
C ILE A 516 -5.33 28.71 22.41
N SER A 517 -4.92 29.18 21.26
CA SER A 517 -4.55 30.57 21.00
C SER A 517 -5.55 31.35 20.12
N PHE A 518 -6.76 30.83 19.88
CA PHE A 518 -7.74 31.58 19.08
C PHE A 518 -8.03 32.95 19.69
N GLY A 519 -8.05 34.00 18.86
CA GLY A 519 -8.29 35.35 19.25
C GLY A 519 -7.09 36.10 19.85
N LEU A 520 -5.93 35.45 20.03
CA LEU A 520 -4.73 36.04 20.59
C LEU A 520 -3.69 36.44 19.53
N PRO A 521 -2.88 37.49 19.79
CA PRO A 521 -1.73 37.81 18.95
C PRO A 521 -0.59 36.82 19.15
N ALA A 522 0.37 36.79 18.22
CA ALA A 522 1.57 35.95 18.29
C ALA A 522 1.28 34.44 18.57
N ARG A 523 0.26 33.92 17.93
CA ARG A 523 -0.25 32.53 18.13
C ARG A 523 0.84 31.47 18.10
N GLU A 524 1.85 31.62 17.24
CA GLU A 524 2.95 30.65 17.13
C GLU A 524 3.71 30.46 18.44
N LEU A 525 3.92 31.54 19.22
CA LEU A 525 4.59 31.46 20.51
C LEU A 525 3.75 30.64 21.50
N ILE A 526 2.47 30.96 21.62
CA ILE A 526 1.56 30.28 22.54
C ILE A 526 1.46 28.81 22.15
N ASN A 527 1.20 28.52 20.88
CA ASN A 527 1.02 27.17 20.37
C ASN A 527 2.27 26.30 20.60
N SER A 528 3.48 26.80 20.29
CA SER A 528 4.70 26.02 20.43
C SER A 528 5.06 25.68 21.88
N TYR A 529 4.90 26.64 22.82
CA TYR A 529 5.11 26.37 24.22
C TYR A 529 4.03 25.45 24.80
N PHE A 530 2.75 25.71 24.50
CA PHE A 530 1.66 24.84 24.94
C PHE A 530 1.82 23.42 24.42
N PHE A 531 2.24 23.26 23.16
CA PHE A 531 2.51 21.96 22.58
C PHE A 531 3.59 21.20 23.35
N ALA A 532 4.71 21.85 23.69
CA ALA A 532 5.75 21.22 24.50
C ALA A 532 5.23 20.81 25.90
N MET A 533 4.37 21.63 26.53
CA MET A 533 3.74 21.30 27.82
C MET A 533 2.78 20.11 27.68
N ALA A 534 1.99 20.05 26.60
CA ALA A 534 1.07 18.95 26.34
C ALA A 534 1.80 17.64 26.08
N LEU A 535 2.90 17.66 25.30
CA LEU A 535 3.77 16.49 25.10
C LEU A 535 4.35 16.01 26.44
N GLN A 536 4.77 16.90 27.31
CA GLN A 536 5.28 16.54 28.63
C GLN A 536 4.16 16.01 29.57
N ALA A 537 2.91 16.40 29.33
CA ALA A 537 1.76 15.87 30.07
C ALA A 537 1.28 14.48 29.59
N GLY A 538 1.90 13.91 28.52
CA GLY A 538 1.57 12.59 28.00
C GLY A 538 0.77 12.61 26.69
N LEU A 539 0.79 13.73 25.94
CA LEU A 539 0.14 13.80 24.62
C LEU A 539 0.83 12.83 23.63
N SER A 540 0.08 11.85 23.12
CA SER A 540 0.62 10.83 22.19
C SER A 540 0.42 11.17 20.72
N SER A 541 -0.49 12.09 20.38
CA SER A 541 -0.71 12.55 18.99
C SER A 541 -1.22 14.00 18.96
N ALA A 542 -0.88 14.73 17.90
CA ALA A 542 -1.20 16.15 17.77
C ALA A 542 -1.64 16.51 16.34
N ILE A 543 -2.79 17.16 16.22
CA ILE A 543 -3.27 17.76 14.97
C ILE A 543 -2.70 19.18 14.91
N ILE A 544 -1.73 19.40 14.02
CA ILE A 544 -1.01 20.67 13.87
C ILE A 544 -0.69 20.96 12.40
N ASN A 545 -0.31 22.20 12.13
CA ASN A 545 0.29 22.56 10.85
C ASN A 545 1.80 22.24 10.87
N PRO A 546 2.30 21.21 10.20
CA PRO A 546 3.71 20.85 10.21
C PRO A 546 4.59 21.86 9.45
N ASN A 547 4.00 22.71 8.60
CA ASN A 547 4.70 23.83 7.96
C ASN A 547 5.08 24.94 8.95
N ASN A 548 4.48 24.95 10.18
CA ASN A 548 4.84 25.90 11.21
C ASN A 548 6.16 25.50 11.88
N LYS A 549 7.20 26.28 11.60
CA LYS A 549 8.56 26.02 12.06
C LYS A 549 8.67 25.98 13.59
N ALA A 550 7.94 26.86 14.31
CA ALA A 550 8.00 26.94 15.77
C ALA A 550 7.39 25.67 16.41
N MET A 551 6.28 25.16 15.84
CA MET A 551 5.67 23.92 16.29
C MET A 551 6.61 22.72 16.08
N MET A 552 7.19 22.59 14.89
CA MET A 552 8.12 21.50 14.58
C MET A 552 9.45 21.60 15.34
N GLN A 553 9.89 22.82 15.71
CA GLN A 553 11.02 23.01 16.62
C GLN A 553 10.71 22.50 18.02
N ALA A 554 9.54 22.88 18.58
CA ALA A 554 9.10 22.37 19.87
C ALA A 554 9.03 20.83 19.89
N TYR A 555 8.43 20.23 18.87
CA TYR A 555 8.31 18.79 18.71
C TYR A 555 9.66 18.08 18.67
N ARG A 556 10.56 18.47 17.74
CA ARG A 556 11.86 17.82 17.56
C ARG A 556 12.75 17.99 18.79
N THR A 557 12.68 19.15 19.42
CA THR A 557 13.42 19.42 20.68
C THR A 557 12.89 18.55 21.82
N TYR A 558 11.56 18.40 21.94
CA TYR A 558 10.97 17.51 22.93
C TYR A 558 11.40 16.05 22.69
N CYS A 559 11.30 15.54 21.47
CA CYS A 559 11.71 14.17 21.13
C CYS A 559 13.19 13.91 21.46
N ALA A 560 14.05 14.87 21.18
CA ALA A 560 15.48 14.78 21.51
C ALA A 560 15.73 14.74 23.02
N LEU A 561 15.08 15.62 23.79
CA LEU A 561 15.28 15.74 25.25
C LEU A 561 14.60 14.61 26.03
N SER A 562 13.49 14.05 25.52
CA SER A 562 12.76 12.94 26.15
C SER A 562 13.30 11.55 25.80
N GLY A 563 14.38 11.45 25.01
CA GLY A 563 14.98 10.18 24.58
C GLY A 563 14.20 9.45 23.48
N LYS A 564 13.17 10.09 22.90
CA LYS A 564 12.36 9.53 21.79
C LYS A 564 13.04 9.69 20.43
N ASP A 565 14.10 10.49 20.33
CA ASP A 565 14.99 10.62 19.16
C ASP A 565 16.35 9.99 19.47
N THR A 566 16.50 8.72 19.08
CA THR A 566 17.69 7.91 19.35
C THR A 566 18.94 8.59 18.77
N ASN A 567 19.94 8.83 19.62
CA ASN A 567 21.19 9.51 19.28
C ASN A 567 21.02 10.90 18.67
N PHE A 568 19.90 11.58 18.92
CA PHE A 568 19.57 12.90 18.35
C PHE A 568 19.59 12.94 16.82
N THR A 569 19.33 11.82 16.15
CA THR A 569 19.50 11.67 14.71
C THR A 569 18.60 12.63 13.93
N ASN A 570 17.30 12.69 14.28
CA ASN A 570 16.34 13.56 13.61
C ASN A 570 16.61 15.05 13.94
N PHE A 571 16.99 15.34 15.19
CA PHE A 571 17.31 16.70 15.61
C PHE A 571 18.56 17.22 14.89
N ILE A 572 19.63 16.44 14.85
CA ILE A 572 20.88 16.82 14.15
C ILE A 572 20.61 17.01 12.66
N THR A 573 19.91 16.08 12.01
CA THR A 573 19.58 16.17 10.58
C THR A 573 18.80 17.45 10.27
N ALA A 574 17.84 17.81 11.13
CA ALA A 574 17.01 19.00 10.93
C ALA A 574 17.77 20.32 11.20
N TYR A 575 18.77 20.33 12.08
CA TYR A 575 19.37 21.56 12.61
C TYR A 575 20.89 21.65 12.47
N GLN A 576 21.58 20.71 11.82
CA GLN A 576 23.04 20.78 11.60
C GLN A 576 23.50 22.08 10.92
N ASN A 577 22.64 22.67 10.09
CA ASN A 577 22.91 23.94 9.40
C ASN A 577 22.02 25.07 9.97
N TYR A 578 21.62 24.99 11.25
CA TYR A 578 20.77 25.99 11.85
C TYR A 578 21.49 27.31 12.04
N GLU A 579 21.05 28.33 11.32
CA GLU A 579 21.51 29.70 11.47
C GLU A 579 20.50 30.48 12.32
N THR A 580 20.97 31.20 13.33
CA THR A 580 20.09 32.08 14.10
C THR A 580 19.46 33.16 13.19
N PRO A 581 18.26 33.67 13.52
CA PRO A 581 17.62 34.74 12.73
C PRO A 581 18.55 35.93 12.43
N ASP A 582 19.34 36.37 13.41
CA ASP A 582 20.29 37.47 13.25
C ASP A 582 21.40 37.16 12.22
N LYS A 583 21.93 35.91 12.24
CA LYS A 583 22.92 35.48 11.25
C LYS A 583 22.32 35.38 9.85
N ARG A 584 21.07 34.94 9.70
CA ARG A 584 20.39 34.90 8.39
C ARG A 584 20.16 36.29 7.82
N VAL A 585 19.72 37.21 8.63
CA VAL A 585 19.54 38.62 8.22
C VAL A 585 20.90 39.20 7.80
N GLN A 586 21.94 39.00 8.59
CA GLN A 586 23.28 39.47 8.28
C GLN A 586 23.81 38.86 6.96
N LYS A 587 23.65 37.55 6.78
CA LYS A 587 24.04 36.86 5.52
C LYS A 587 23.27 37.39 4.31
N ALA A 588 21.94 37.56 4.43
CA ALA A 588 21.13 38.14 3.36
C ALA A 588 21.55 39.59 3.02
N VAL A 589 21.86 40.39 4.03
CA VAL A 589 22.38 41.76 3.83
C VAL A 589 23.75 41.73 3.15
N ASP A 590 24.63 40.81 3.56
CA ASP A 590 25.95 40.68 2.96
C ASP A 590 25.92 40.16 1.51
N ASP A 591 25.00 39.19 1.23
CA ASP A 591 24.77 38.70 -0.14
C ASP A 591 24.13 39.77 -1.03
N TYR A 592 23.21 40.57 -0.51
CA TYR A 592 22.63 41.69 -1.25
C TYR A 592 23.68 42.75 -1.55
N LYS A 593 24.50 43.12 -0.54
CA LYS A 593 25.64 44.05 -0.74
C LYS A 593 26.60 43.53 -1.81
N ARG A 594 26.93 42.24 -1.77
CA ARG A 594 27.82 41.63 -2.77
C ARG A 594 27.25 41.70 -4.19
N LYS A 595 25.95 41.40 -4.36
CA LYS A 595 25.25 41.50 -5.65
C LYS A 595 25.24 42.95 -6.17
N VAL A 596 24.99 43.92 -5.30
CA VAL A 596 24.99 45.34 -5.69
C VAL A 596 26.41 45.82 -6.10
N LEU A 597 27.42 45.43 -5.34
CA LEU A 597 28.82 45.78 -5.68
C LEU A 597 29.26 45.17 -6.99
N SER A 598 28.92 43.91 -7.22
CA SER A 598 29.22 43.24 -8.51
C SER A 598 28.45 43.87 -9.68
N ALA A 599 27.19 44.25 -9.51
CA ALA A 599 26.41 44.92 -10.55
C ALA A 599 26.87 46.33 -10.88
N LEU A 600 27.61 46.97 -9.97
CA LEU A 600 28.19 48.30 -10.15
C LEU A 600 29.68 48.27 -10.55
N ASP A 601 30.26 47.10 -10.82
CA ASP A 601 31.70 46.92 -11.13
C ASP A 601 32.64 47.47 -10.05
N LEU A 602 32.20 47.48 -8.79
CA LEU A 602 32.87 48.04 -7.62
C LEU A 602 33.39 46.94 -6.67
N ASP A 603 33.84 45.81 -7.18
CA ASP A 603 34.39 44.72 -6.38
C ASP A 603 35.63 45.23 -5.59
N GLY A 604 35.41 45.28 -4.25
CA GLY A 604 36.45 45.75 -3.31
C GLY A 604 36.19 47.08 -2.63
N ALA A 605 35.07 47.77 -2.90
CA ALA A 605 34.73 49.02 -2.20
C ALA A 605 34.31 48.80 -0.72
N ASP A 606 34.91 49.56 0.17
CA ASP A 606 34.56 49.56 1.59
C ASP A 606 33.32 50.41 1.83
N LEU A 607 32.19 49.76 2.15
CA LEU A 607 30.90 50.36 2.47
C LEU A 607 30.63 50.54 3.98
N SER A 608 31.64 50.44 4.81
CA SER A 608 31.50 50.50 6.27
C SER A 608 30.90 51.82 6.79
N HIS A 609 30.83 52.86 5.94
CA HIS A 609 30.34 54.21 6.30
C HIS A 609 28.93 54.55 5.84
N ILE A 610 28.17 53.63 5.20
CA ILE A 610 26.78 53.88 4.81
C ILE A 610 25.88 53.44 5.95
N GLY A 611 25.70 54.33 6.90
CA GLY A 611 24.79 54.17 8.01
C GLY A 611 23.37 54.67 7.67
N ASN A 612 22.40 53.99 8.19
CA ASN A 612 20.98 54.33 8.39
C ASN A 612 20.19 54.90 7.19
N VAL A 613 19.59 54.01 6.42
CA VAL A 613 18.43 54.38 5.59
C VAL A 613 17.15 54.11 6.38
N LYS A 614 16.35 55.15 6.59
CA LYS A 614 15.02 55.07 7.16
C LYS A 614 14.12 54.20 6.28
N LYS A 615 13.31 53.35 6.93
CA LYS A 615 12.22 52.63 6.31
C LYS A 615 11.26 53.60 5.64
N GLU A 616 11.18 53.60 4.33
CA GLU A 616 10.00 53.96 3.58
C GLU A 616 9.49 52.73 2.85
N THR A 617 8.24 52.44 3.13
CA THR A 617 7.43 51.38 2.52
C THR A 617 7.03 51.81 1.13
N ASP A 618 7.66 51.19 0.14
CA ASP A 618 7.06 50.96 -1.18
C ASP A 618 7.97 50.02 -1.94
N THR A 619 7.49 48.84 -2.19
CA THR A 619 8.17 47.78 -2.94
C THR A 619 7.93 47.96 -4.43
N PRO A 620 8.92 48.27 -5.25
CA PRO A 620 8.85 47.96 -6.67
C PRO A 620 9.25 46.49 -6.87
N SER A 621 8.43 45.76 -7.59
CA SER A 621 8.73 44.42 -8.08
C SER A 621 10.03 44.42 -8.88
N ALA A 622 11.00 43.57 -8.47
CA ALA A 622 12.22 43.35 -9.20
C ALA A 622 11.98 42.55 -10.48
N PRO A 623 12.71 42.77 -11.56
CA PRO A 623 12.56 42.01 -12.79
C PRO A 623 13.15 40.61 -12.67
N ASP A 624 12.40 39.70 -13.17
CA ASP A 624 12.49 38.26 -13.27
C ASP A 624 13.74 37.76 -14.04
N ALA A 625 14.81 37.43 -13.36
CA ALA A 625 15.95 36.72 -13.94
C ALA A 625 16.18 35.30 -13.33
N THR A 626 15.21 34.79 -12.57
CA THR A 626 15.29 33.46 -11.92
C THR A 626 14.10 32.56 -12.32
N LYS A 627 13.41 32.87 -13.44
CA LYS A 627 12.22 32.12 -13.86
C LYS A 627 12.56 30.77 -14.50
N ASP A 628 13.68 30.63 -15.21
CA ASP A 628 13.94 29.41 -15.97
C ASP A 628 14.29 28.18 -15.11
N GLU A 629 15.15 28.31 -14.10
CA GLU A 629 15.45 27.19 -13.17
C GLU A 629 14.26 26.84 -12.25
N THR A 630 13.37 27.81 -11.99
CA THR A 630 12.22 27.60 -11.10
C THR A 630 11.10 26.81 -11.78
N TYR A 631 10.92 26.93 -13.10
CA TYR A 631 9.88 26.19 -13.85
C TYR A 631 10.29 24.74 -14.13
N GLY A 632 11.55 24.48 -14.49
CA GLY A 632 12.08 23.15 -14.67
C GLY A 632 11.99 22.31 -13.39
N ASN A 633 12.40 22.87 -12.23
CA ASN A 633 12.26 22.20 -10.94
C ASN A 633 10.81 21.89 -10.57
N LYS A 634 9.85 22.77 -10.91
CA LYS A 634 8.42 22.53 -10.66
C LYS A 634 7.84 21.45 -11.57
N LEU A 635 8.28 21.39 -12.83
CA LEU A 635 7.87 20.36 -13.77
C LEU A 635 8.38 18.98 -13.31
N MET A 636 9.67 18.88 -12.99
CA MET A 636 10.24 17.64 -12.47
C MET A 636 9.51 17.17 -11.20
N GLU A 637 9.32 18.06 -10.22
CA GLU A 637 8.60 17.73 -8.98
C GLU A 637 7.15 17.29 -9.27
N ALA A 638 6.44 17.93 -10.20
CA ALA A 638 5.08 17.55 -10.58
C ALA A 638 5.01 16.17 -11.22
N VAL A 639 5.97 15.83 -12.09
CA VAL A 639 6.06 14.50 -12.71
C VAL A 639 6.44 13.45 -11.67
N GLU A 640 7.48 13.68 -10.87
CA GLU A 640 7.94 12.75 -9.83
C GLU A 640 6.85 12.47 -8.78
N ARG A 641 5.94 13.42 -8.54
CA ARG A 641 4.82 13.30 -7.61
C ARG A 641 3.52 12.81 -8.25
N GLY A 642 3.50 12.57 -9.56
CA GLY A 642 2.34 12.06 -10.26
C GLY A 642 1.19 13.05 -10.42
N MET A 643 1.46 14.35 -10.42
CA MET A 643 0.45 15.41 -10.52
C MET A 643 0.25 15.86 -11.98
N ALA A 644 -0.71 15.27 -12.68
CA ALA A 644 -0.91 15.48 -14.12
C ALA A 644 -1.26 16.94 -14.49
N GLY A 645 -2.18 17.58 -13.77
CA GLY A 645 -2.55 18.98 -14.02
C GLY A 645 -1.39 19.97 -13.82
N PRO A 646 -0.72 19.97 -12.63
CA PRO A 646 0.46 20.78 -12.39
C PRO A 646 1.62 20.50 -13.35
N ALA A 647 1.82 19.26 -13.81
CA ALA A 647 2.83 18.93 -14.81
C ALA A 647 2.51 19.57 -16.18
N ALA A 648 1.27 19.49 -16.62
CA ALA A 648 0.83 20.15 -17.84
C ALA A 648 0.96 21.68 -17.76
N GLU A 649 0.55 22.30 -16.64
CA GLU A 649 0.69 23.75 -16.42
C GLU A 649 2.16 24.18 -16.39
N ALA A 650 3.00 23.46 -15.65
CA ALA A 650 4.43 23.75 -15.57
C ALA A 650 5.11 23.63 -16.95
N THR A 651 4.72 22.63 -17.74
CA THR A 651 5.18 22.46 -19.13
C THR A 651 4.78 23.62 -20.02
N HIS A 652 3.50 24.04 -19.94
CA HIS A 652 3.01 25.19 -20.69
C HIS A 652 3.80 26.48 -20.34
N ASN A 653 4.06 26.70 -19.06
CA ASN A 653 4.84 27.84 -18.59
C ASN A 653 6.32 27.75 -19.02
N ALA A 654 6.93 26.55 -19.00
CA ALA A 654 8.29 26.36 -19.47
C ALA A 654 8.44 26.60 -20.98
N LEU A 655 7.45 26.24 -21.79
CA LEU A 655 7.43 26.48 -23.24
C LEU A 655 7.38 27.98 -23.61
N LEU A 656 7.03 28.87 -22.68
CA LEU A 656 7.08 30.31 -22.93
C LEU A 656 8.52 30.86 -23.05
N THR A 657 9.49 30.15 -22.50
CA THR A 657 10.89 30.60 -22.37
C THR A 657 11.92 29.60 -22.88
N ARG A 658 11.54 28.32 -23.00
CA ARG A 658 12.45 27.21 -23.36
C ARG A 658 11.94 26.44 -24.58
N ASN A 659 12.86 25.77 -25.25
CA ASN A 659 12.57 24.91 -26.39
C ASN A 659 11.90 23.60 -25.89
N ALA A 660 10.97 23.07 -26.64
CA ALA A 660 10.26 21.84 -26.35
C ALA A 660 11.19 20.62 -26.15
N LEU A 661 12.24 20.49 -26.96
CA LEU A 661 13.22 19.41 -26.83
C LEU A 661 14.08 19.53 -25.57
N ASP A 662 14.42 20.76 -25.15
CA ASP A 662 15.17 20.98 -23.91
C ASP A 662 14.33 20.60 -22.69
N ILE A 663 13.02 20.89 -22.69
CA ILE A 663 12.09 20.48 -21.64
C ILE A 663 11.98 18.95 -21.54
N ILE A 664 11.91 18.27 -22.70
CA ILE A 664 11.91 16.79 -22.70
C ILE A 664 13.20 16.25 -22.09
N ASN A 665 14.37 16.71 -22.57
CA ASN A 665 15.65 16.12 -22.23
C ASN A 665 16.17 16.53 -20.85
N GLU A 666 15.86 17.74 -20.37
CA GLU A 666 16.41 18.29 -19.13
C GLU A 666 15.44 18.18 -17.95
N ASP A 667 14.12 18.05 -18.19
CA ASP A 667 13.12 17.99 -17.13
C ASP A 667 12.33 16.66 -17.14
N LEU A 668 11.67 16.28 -18.26
CA LEU A 668 10.75 15.14 -18.28
C LEU A 668 11.49 13.79 -18.20
N VAL A 669 12.53 13.60 -19.00
CA VAL A 669 13.32 12.37 -18.99
C VAL A 669 14.03 12.17 -17.65
N PRO A 670 14.74 13.17 -17.08
CA PRO A 670 15.35 13.02 -15.76
C PRO A 670 14.35 12.78 -14.63
N ALA A 671 13.14 13.39 -14.69
CA ALA A 671 12.09 13.13 -13.69
C ALA A 671 11.63 11.66 -13.73
N LEU A 672 11.40 11.11 -14.93
CA LEU A 672 11.03 9.70 -15.10
C LEU A 672 12.16 8.76 -14.66
N ASP A 673 13.42 9.11 -14.94
CA ASP A 673 14.57 8.34 -14.48
C ASP A 673 14.70 8.33 -12.95
N ASN A 674 14.44 9.46 -12.28
CA ASN A 674 14.41 9.53 -10.81
C ASN A 674 13.34 8.63 -10.23
N VAL A 675 12.15 8.64 -10.83
CA VAL A 675 11.03 7.77 -10.43
C VAL A 675 11.38 6.29 -10.66
N GLY A 676 11.95 5.94 -11.81
CA GLY A 676 12.42 4.61 -12.13
C GLY A 676 13.45 4.10 -11.12
N GLN A 677 14.47 4.92 -10.79
CA GLN A 677 15.47 4.59 -9.78
C GLN A 677 14.87 4.45 -8.37
N GLY A 678 13.88 5.29 -8.03
CA GLY A 678 13.15 5.19 -6.77
C GLY A 678 12.40 3.87 -6.65
N PHE A 679 11.77 3.44 -7.73
CA PHE A 679 11.08 2.14 -7.82
C PHE A 679 12.07 0.97 -7.68
N GLU A 680 13.20 0.99 -8.39
CA GLU A 680 14.26 -0.03 -8.29
C GLU A 680 14.85 -0.15 -6.89
N LYS A 681 15.02 0.97 -6.19
CA LYS A 681 15.54 1.01 -4.81
C LYS A 681 14.47 0.67 -3.76
N GLY A 682 13.23 0.40 -4.16
CA GLY A 682 12.11 0.14 -3.27
C GLY A 682 11.69 1.34 -2.40
N THR A 683 12.03 2.56 -2.81
CA THR A 683 11.61 3.81 -2.15
C THR A 683 10.33 4.39 -2.73
N LEU A 684 10.00 4.04 -3.98
CA LEU A 684 8.72 4.28 -4.64
C LEU A 684 8.09 2.95 -5.02
N PHE A 685 6.77 2.93 -5.09
CA PHE A 685 5.99 1.72 -5.38
C PHE A 685 5.19 1.90 -6.66
N LEU A 686 4.58 0.81 -7.13
CA LEU A 686 3.84 0.78 -8.39
C LEU A 686 2.81 1.91 -8.53
N PRO A 687 1.98 2.26 -7.52
CA PRO A 687 1.06 3.38 -7.66
C PRO A 687 1.74 4.69 -8.02
N GLN A 688 2.83 5.03 -7.35
CA GLN A 688 3.58 6.27 -7.60
C GLN A 688 4.25 6.27 -8.98
N LEU A 689 4.76 5.11 -9.42
CA LEU A 689 5.32 4.96 -10.77
C LEU A 689 4.27 5.21 -11.85
N LEU A 690 3.07 4.62 -11.72
CA LEU A 690 1.98 4.80 -12.67
C LEU A 690 1.45 6.24 -12.69
N MET A 691 1.30 6.85 -11.52
CA MET A 691 0.86 8.26 -11.43
C MET A 691 1.89 9.22 -12.03
N ALA A 692 3.19 8.97 -11.82
CA ALA A 692 4.26 9.75 -12.45
C ALA A 692 4.25 9.59 -13.98
N ALA A 693 3.97 8.39 -14.48
CA ALA A 693 3.82 8.13 -15.90
C ALA A 693 2.64 8.90 -16.51
N GLU A 694 1.48 8.95 -15.83
CA GLU A 694 0.32 9.76 -16.27
C GLU A 694 0.62 11.26 -16.23
N ALA A 695 1.34 11.75 -15.21
CA ALA A 695 1.76 13.15 -15.15
C ALA A 695 2.72 13.51 -16.28
N ALA A 696 3.68 12.64 -16.59
CA ALA A 696 4.57 12.81 -17.73
C ALA A 696 3.79 12.82 -19.06
N LYS A 697 2.81 11.93 -19.23
CA LYS A 697 1.96 11.88 -20.41
C LYS A 697 1.17 13.18 -20.62
N ALA A 698 0.63 13.78 -19.54
CA ALA A 698 -0.03 15.07 -19.61
C ALA A 698 0.94 16.19 -20.04
N ALA A 699 2.17 16.18 -19.49
CA ALA A 699 3.22 17.12 -19.89
C ALA A 699 3.64 16.93 -21.35
N PHE A 700 3.85 15.69 -21.81
CA PHE A 700 4.17 15.39 -23.22
C PHE A 700 3.05 15.78 -24.18
N ALA A 701 1.78 15.71 -23.79
CA ALA A 701 0.66 16.19 -24.62
C ALA A 701 0.79 17.69 -24.89
N VAL A 702 1.13 18.51 -23.89
CA VAL A 702 1.38 19.96 -24.05
C VAL A 702 2.59 20.24 -24.94
N VAL A 703 3.69 19.49 -24.75
CA VAL A 703 4.88 19.59 -25.62
C VAL A 703 4.51 19.25 -27.08
N LYS A 704 3.72 18.20 -27.28
CA LYS A 704 3.30 17.75 -28.61
C LYS A 704 2.44 18.80 -29.34
N GLU A 705 1.55 19.48 -28.63
CA GLU A 705 0.78 20.60 -29.24
C GLU A 705 1.68 21.75 -29.70
N ALA A 706 2.80 21.98 -28.99
CA ALA A 706 3.78 22.99 -29.35
C ALA A 706 4.69 22.59 -30.52
N LEU A 707 4.82 21.29 -30.83
CA LEU A 707 5.69 20.71 -31.88
C LEU A 707 4.94 20.42 -33.19
N THR A 708 3.92 21.16 -33.56
CA THR A 708 2.98 20.88 -34.67
C THR A 708 3.59 20.67 -36.09
N ASP A 709 4.92 20.70 -36.25
CA ASP A 709 5.58 20.57 -37.57
C ASP A 709 6.70 19.51 -37.67
N ALA A 710 6.88 18.60 -36.68
CA ALA A 710 7.90 17.56 -36.75
C ALA A 710 7.26 16.15 -36.87
N PRO A 711 7.71 15.27 -37.77
CA PRO A 711 7.27 13.89 -37.83
C PRO A 711 7.73 13.18 -36.53
N GLN A 712 6.79 12.53 -35.86
CA GLN A 712 7.09 11.68 -34.70
C GLN A 712 7.87 10.45 -35.18
N GLU A 713 9.18 10.44 -35.08
CA GLU A 713 9.96 9.22 -35.14
C GLU A 713 9.81 8.50 -33.79
N THR A 714 9.06 7.39 -33.79
CA THR A 714 9.07 6.45 -32.65
C THR A 714 10.46 5.84 -32.54
N LYS A 715 10.98 5.68 -31.31
CA LYS A 715 12.27 5.01 -31.06
C LYS A 715 12.31 3.59 -31.62
N GLY A 716 11.17 2.89 -31.67
CA GLY A 716 11.01 1.55 -32.20
C GLY A 716 9.69 0.94 -31.76
N LYS A 717 9.38 -0.27 -32.32
CA LYS A 717 8.21 -1.06 -31.92
C LYS A 717 8.61 -2.22 -31.02
N VAL A 718 7.81 -2.48 -29.98
CA VAL A 718 8.01 -3.60 -29.05
C VAL A 718 6.70 -4.38 -28.93
N ILE A 719 6.72 -5.70 -29.16
CA ILE A 719 5.56 -6.56 -28.88
C ILE A 719 5.54 -6.87 -27.39
N LEU A 720 4.36 -6.82 -26.80
CA LEU A 720 4.08 -7.29 -25.44
C LEU A 720 2.95 -8.30 -25.45
N ALA A 721 3.16 -9.43 -24.77
CA ALA A 721 2.15 -10.46 -24.64
C ALA A 721 2.24 -11.17 -23.28
N THR A 722 1.09 -11.47 -22.68
CA THR A 722 0.99 -12.48 -21.65
C THR A 722 0.75 -13.82 -22.33
N VAL A 723 1.61 -14.79 -22.03
CA VAL A 723 1.68 -16.05 -22.77
C VAL A 723 0.43 -16.89 -22.62
N LYS A 724 0.24 -17.88 -23.51
CA LYS A 724 -0.91 -18.80 -23.55
C LYS A 724 -1.15 -19.45 -22.18
N GLY A 725 -2.41 -19.48 -21.77
CA GLY A 725 -2.86 -20.03 -20.49
C GLY A 725 -2.71 -19.09 -19.31
N ASP A 726 -2.04 -17.95 -19.47
CA ASP A 726 -1.91 -16.94 -18.42
C ASP A 726 -2.80 -15.74 -18.70
N ILE A 727 -3.61 -15.38 -17.70
CA ILE A 727 -4.53 -14.24 -17.76
C ILE A 727 -4.06 -13.02 -16.98
N HIS A 728 -2.93 -13.15 -16.26
CA HIS A 728 -2.39 -12.11 -15.41
C HIS A 728 -1.56 -11.13 -16.24
N ASP A 729 -2.14 -10.00 -16.60
CA ASP A 729 -1.53 -9.02 -17.50
C ASP A 729 -1.00 -7.75 -16.80
N ILE A 730 -1.05 -7.71 -15.46
CA ILE A 730 -0.61 -6.56 -14.65
C ILE A 730 0.83 -6.15 -15.01
N GLY A 731 1.78 -7.09 -14.92
CA GLY A 731 3.18 -6.83 -15.23
C GLY A 731 3.40 -6.34 -16.66
N LYS A 732 2.72 -6.95 -17.64
CA LYS A 732 2.74 -6.55 -19.04
C LYS A 732 2.21 -5.13 -19.25
N ASN A 733 1.10 -4.77 -18.58
CA ASN A 733 0.48 -3.45 -18.73
C ASN A 733 1.37 -2.35 -18.16
N ILE A 734 2.08 -2.60 -17.04
CA ILE A 734 3.08 -1.69 -16.50
C ILE A 734 4.21 -1.45 -17.52
N VAL A 735 4.77 -2.52 -18.07
CA VAL A 735 5.81 -2.43 -19.09
C VAL A 735 5.34 -1.64 -20.31
N LYS A 736 4.09 -1.87 -20.76
CA LYS A 736 3.48 -1.09 -21.85
C LYS A 736 3.48 0.40 -21.58
N VAL A 737 2.94 0.81 -20.43
CA VAL A 737 2.86 2.23 -20.05
C VAL A 737 4.25 2.85 -20.01
N LEU A 738 5.24 2.17 -19.45
CA LEU A 738 6.61 2.68 -19.42
C LEU A 738 7.22 2.81 -20.81
N LEU A 739 7.14 1.78 -21.65
CA LEU A 739 7.68 1.84 -23.03
C LEU A 739 7.05 3.00 -23.82
N GLU A 740 5.73 3.19 -23.73
CA GLU A 740 5.03 4.29 -24.39
C GLU A 740 5.52 5.66 -23.90
N ASN A 741 5.75 5.81 -22.58
CA ASN A 741 6.28 7.04 -21.99
C ASN A 741 7.75 7.32 -22.39
N TYR A 742 8.54 6.27 -22.63
CA TYR A 742 9.92 6.40 -23.09
C TYR A 742 10.05 6.53 -24.62
N GLY A 743 8.93 6.65 -25.35
CA GLY A 743 8.89 6.96 -26.78
C GLY A 743 8.90 5.73 -27.70
N TYR A 744 8.68 4.53 -27.15
CA TYR A 744 8.48 3.31 -27.92
C TYR A 744 7.00 3.12 -28.30
N GLN A 745 6.74 2.41 -29.40
CA GLN A 745 5.39 1.98 -29.75
C GLN A 745 5.18 0.55 -29.23
N ALA A 746 4.40 0.40 -28.16
CA ALA A 746 4.03 -0.91 -27.65
C ALA A 746 2.91 -1.53 -28.50
N VAL A 747 3.19 -2.70 -29.09
CA VAL A 747 2.20 -3.54 -29.78
C VAL A 747 1.71 -4.58 -28.78
N ASP A 748 0.65 -4.24 -28.07
CA ASP A 748 0.08 -5.09 -27.03
C ASP A 748 -0.86 -6.15 -27.65
N LEU A 749 -0.49 -7.41 -27.57
CA LEU A 749 -1.29 -8.54 -28.05
C LEU A 749 -2.30 -9.06 -27.02
N GLY A 750 -2.26 -8.51 -25.80
CA GLY A 750 -3.16 -8.92 -24.74
C GLY A 750 -2.63 -10.07 -23.88
N ARG A 751 -3.57 -10.86 -23.37
CA ARG A 751 -3.33 -12.01 -22.49
C ARG A 751 -3.78 -13.29 -23.14
N ASP A 752 -3.31 -14.44 -22.66
CA ASP A 752 -3.63 -15.78 -23.19
C ASP A 752 -3.30 -15.88 -24.68
N VAL A 753 -2.14 -15.36 -25.09
CA VAL A 753 -1.77 -15.21 -26.51
C VAL A 753 -1.03 -16.44 -26.99
N ASP A 754 -1.53 -17.06 -28.09
CA ASP A 754 -0.88 -18.20 -28.71
C ASP A 754 0.53 -17.86 -29.21
N PRO A 755 1.55 -18.75 -29.03
CA PRO A 755 2.91 -18.56 -29.49
C PRO A 755 2.98 -18.20 -30.97
N GLU A 756 2.18 -18.86 -31.84
CA GLU A 756 2.11 -18.59 -33.27
C GLU A 756 1.67 -17.17 -33.59
N THR A 757 0.69 -16.62 -32.82
CA THR A 757 0.19 -15.25 -33.01
C THR A 757 1.27 -14.22 -32.71
N ILE A 758 2.06 -14.44 -31.65
CA ILE A 758 3.18 -13.57 -31.27
C ILE A 758 4.24 -13.55 -32.38
N VAL A 759 4.62 -14.73 -32.84
CA VAL A 759 5.63 -14.94 -33.89
C VAL A 759 5.18 -14.36 -35.23
N GLU A 760 3.94 -14.63 -35.64
CA GLU A 760 3.37 -14.10 -36.89
C GLU A 760 3.34 -12.55 -36.87
N THR A 761 2.98 -11.96 -35.76
CA THR A 761 2.99 -10.50 -35.60
C THR A 761 4.42 -9.93 -35.69
N ALA A 762 5.39 -10.55 -35.03
CA ALA A 762 6.79 -10.14 -35.07
C ALA A 762 7.36 -10.22 -36.53
N VAL A 763 7.02 -11.25 -37.27
CA VAL A 763 7.45 -11.42 -38.68
C VAL A 763 6.73 -10.44 -39.60
N LYS A 764 5.40 -10.30 -39.46
CA LYS A 764 4.57 -9.44 -40.32
C LYS A 764 4.90 -7.96 -40.20
N GLU A 765 5.12 -7.50 -38.97
CA GLU A 765 5.40 -6.08 -38.69
C GLU A 765 6.90 -5.76 -38.61
N ASP A 766 7.75 -6.74 -38.84
CA ASP A 766 9.22 -6.63 -38.72
C ASP A 766 9.70 -6.09 -37.36
N ILE A 767 9.08 -6.58 -36.27
CA ILE A 767 9.44 -6.15 -34.92
C ILE A 767 10.57 -7.02 -34.38
N ARG A 768 11.57 -6.38 -33.75
CA ARG A 768 12.82 -7.05 -33.32
C ARG A 768 12.94 -7.21 -31.81
N LEU A 769 11.97 -6.75 -31.03
CA LEU A 769 11.92 -6.93 -29.58
C LEU A 769 10.52 -7.43 -29.16
N VAL A 770 10.51 -8.54 -28.43
CA VAL A 770 9.30 -9.17 -27.88
C VAL A 770 9.46 -9.29 -26.37
N GLY A 771 8.52 -8.74 -25.63
CA GLY A 771 8.39 -8.90 -24.16
C GLY A 771 7.30 -9.92 -23.83
N LEU A 772 7.67 -10.97 -23.08
CA LEU A 772 6.77 -12.03 -22.66
C LEU A 772 6.58 -11.96 -21.13
N SER A 773 5.34 -12.09 -20.68
CA SER A 773 4.98 -12.08 -19.25
C SER A 773 4.26 -13.36 -18.85
N ALA A 774 4.61 -13.93 -17.67
CA ALA A 774 3.88 -15.01 -17.03
C ALA A 774 3.90 -14.86 -15.51
N LEU A 775 2.75 -15.12 -14.86
CA LEU A 775 2.62 -15.11 -13.40
C LEU A 775 2.50 -16.53 -12.84
N MET A 776 2.09 -17.49 -13.65
CA MET A 776 1.90 -18.89 -13.23
C MET A 776 3.05 -19.76 -13.72
N THR A 777 3.56 -20.62 -12.86
CA THR A 777 4.61 -21.61 -13.22
C THR A 777 4.16 -22.59 -14.32
N THR A 778 2.86 -22.82 -14.39
CA THR A 778 2.25 -23.71 -15.42
C THR A 778 2.28 -23.15 -16.82
N THR A 779 2.45 -21.84 -16.99
CA THR A 779 2.37 -21.14 -18.27
C THR A 779 3.73 -20.76 -18.85
N VAL A 780 4.81 -20.83 -18.06
CA VAL A 780 6.17 -20.50 -18.53
C VAL A 780 6.68 -21.38 -19.66
N VAL A 781 6.15 -22.60 -19.82
CA VAL A 781 6.44 -23.48 -20.94
C VAL A 781 6.06 -22.85 -22.29
N ASN A 782 5.03 -22.00 -22.31
CA ASN A 782 4.62 -21.26 -23.50
C ASN A 782 5.57 -20.10 -23.84
N MET A 783 6.36 -19.60 -22.89
CA MET A 783 7.48 -18.69 -23.18
C MET A 783 8.59 -19.41 -23.96
N GLU A 784 8.98 -20.59 -23.49
CA GLU A 784 9.98 -21.42 -24.16
C GLU A 784 9.58 -21.76 -25.60
N GLU A 785 8.33 -22.18 -25.80
CA GLU A 785 7.80 -22.48 -27.17
C GLU A 785 7.78 -21.22 -28.04
N THR A 786 7.38 -20.05 -27.47
CA THR A 786 7.40 -18.80 -28.23
C THR A 786 8.83 -18.41 -28.62
N ILE A 787 9.79 -18.54 -27.72
CA ILE A 787 11.21 -18.27 -27.98
C ILE A 787 11.73 -19.23 -29.07
N ARG A 788 11.45 -20.53 -28.97
CA ARG A 788 11.84 -21.54 -29.95
C ARG A 788 11.34 -21.19 -31.36
N LEU A 789 10.06 -20.83 -31.45
CA LEU A 789 9.45 -20.46 -32.75
C LEU A 789 10.01 -19.13 -33.30
N LEU A 790 10.31 -18.15 -32.43
CA LEU A 790 10.98 -16.90 -32.83
C LEU A 790 12.39 -17.20 -33.39
N ARG A 791 13.17 -18.07 -32.74
CA ARG A 791 14.51 -18.45 -33.22
C ARG A 791 14.46 -19.13 -34.59
N GLU A 792 13.39 -19.89 -34.89
CA GLU A 792 13.20 -20.54 -36.18
C GLU A 792 12.74 -19.58 -37.29
N LYS A 793 11.75 -18.69 -36.98
CA LYS A 793 11.08 -17.86 -38.00
C LYS A 793 11.63 -16.42 -38.08
N LYS A 794 12.21 -15.88 -36.99
CA LYS A 794 12.78 -14.53 -36.94
C LYS A 794 13.99 -14.48 -35.99
N PRO A 795 15.14 -15.08 -36.39
CA PRO A 795 16.32 -15.26 -35.55
C PRO A 795 16.98 -13.92 -35.07
N ASP A 796 16.68 -12.81 -35.75
CA ASP A 796 17.13 -11.46 -35.39
C ASP A 796 16.24 -10.80 -34.30
N CYS A 797 15.13 -11.43 -33.92
CA CYS A 797 14.26 -10.94 -32.86
C CYS A 797 14.86 -11.26 -31.48
N LYS A 798 14.91 -10.25 -30.62
CA LYS A 798 15.31 -10.34 -29.21
C LYS A 798 14.10 -10.58 -28.33
N VAL A 799 14.29 -11.35 -27.26
CA VAL A 799 13.22 -11.68 -26.33
C VAL A 799 13.62 -11.35 -24.92
N ILE A 800 12.81 -10.52 -24.27
CA ILE A 800 12.88 -10.28 -22.83
C ILE A 800 11.70 -10.98 -22.16
N VAL A 801 11.98 -11.68 -21.06
CA VAL A 801 10.96 -12.40 -20.28
C VAL A 801 10.88 -11.82 -18.86
N GLY A 802 9.66 -11.72 -18.32
CA GLY A 802 9.40 -11.21 -16.99
C GLY A 802 8.16 -11.86 -16.38
N GLY A 803 7.96 -11.57 -15.09
CA GLY A 803 6.82 -12.08 -14.31
C GLY A 803 7.25 -12.63 -12.96
N ALA A 804 6.32 -12.72 -12.00
CA ALA A 804 6.61 -13.05 -10.60
C ALA A 804 7.24 -14.46 -10.39
N VAL A 805 7.01 -15.37 -11.32
CA VAL A 805 7.56 -16.74 -11.28
C VAL A 805 8.88 -16.87 -12.05
N MET A 806 9.38 -15.79 -12.65
CA MET A 806 10.58 -15.80 -13.46
C MET A 806 11.83 -15.53 -12.62
N THR A 807 12.88 -16.29 -12.91
CA THR A 807 14.23 -16.04 -12.39
C THR A 807 15.21 -15.86 -13.54
N LYS A 808 16.35 -15.21 -13.28
CA LYS A 808 17.38 -15.07 -14.30
C LYS A 808 17.87 -16.44 -14.81
N GLN A 809 18.05 -17.38 -13.90
CA GLN A 809 18.50 -18.73 -14.24
C GLN A 809 17.50 -19.45 -15.15
N TYR A 810 16.20 -19.29 -14.88
CA TYR A 810 15.16 -19.84 -15.72
C TYR A 810 15.12 -19.16 -17.10
N ALA A 811 15.17 -17.83 -17.14
CA ALA A 811 15.20 -17.08 -18.40
C ALA A 811 16.39 -17.50 -19.28
N ASP A 812 17.57 -17.68 -18.69
CA ASP A 812 18.77 -18.16 -19.39
C ASP A 812 18.56 -19.61 -19.93
N SER A 813 17.87 -20.48 -19.17
CA SER A 813 17.63 -21.88 -19.57
C SER A 813 16.69 -22.04 -20.75
N ILE A 814 15.68 -21.15 -20.86
CA ILE A 814 14.73 -21.14 -22.00
C ILE A 814 15.22 -20.33 -23.20
N GLY A 815 16.45 -19.80 -23.15
CA GLY A 815 17.09 -19.10 -24.25
C GLY A 815 16.56 -17.67 -24.49
N ALA A 816 16.05 -17.01 -23.45
CA ALA A 816 15.72 -15.59 -23.49
C ALA A 816 16.99 -14.74 -23.61
N ASP A 817 16.93 -13.60 -24.30
CA ASP A 817 18.06 -12.69 -24.45
C ASP A 817 18.23 -11.82 -23.20
N CYS A 818 17.15 -11.54 -22.48
CA CYS A 818 17.16 -10.72 -21.26
C CYS A 818 16.10 -11.19 -20.26
N TYR A 819 16.43 -11.06 -18.97
CA TYR A 819 15.51 -11.23 -17.87
C TYR A 819 15.12 -9.86 -17.30
N GLY A 820 13.84 -9.54 -17.40
CA GLY A 820 13.26 -8.34 -16.79
C GLY A 820 12.91 -8.58 -15.32
N LYS A 821 13.81 -8.22 -14.41
CA LYS A 821 13.55 -8.28 -12.97
C LYS A 821 12.42 -7.33 -12.54
N ASP A 822 12.30 -6.22 -13.24
CA ASP A 822 11.31 -5.18 -13.06
C ASP A 822 10.91 -4.59 -14.42
N ALA A 823 9.86 -3.77 -14.42
CA ALA A 823 9.34 -3.19 -15.65
C ALA A 823 10.32 -2.22 -16.34
N MET A 824 11.19 -1.53 -15.57
CA MET A 824 12.24 -0.66 -16.12
C MET A 824 13.36 -1.44 -16.82
N SER A 825 13.57 -2.69 -16.47
CA SER A 825 14.53 -3.57 -17.17
C SER A 825 14.20 -3.70 -18.66
N THR A 826 12.92 -3.70 -19.03
CA THR A 826 12.48 -3.78 -20.42
C THR A 826 12.81 -2.49 -21.19
N VAL A 827 12.60 -1.34 -20.56
CA VAL A 827 12.92 -0.03 -21.15
C VAL A 827 14.43 0.08 -21.38
N ARG A 828 15.24 -0.23 -20.37
CA ARG A 828 16.71 -0.21 -20.50
C ARG A 828 17.22 -1.14 -21.59
N TYR A 829 16.68 -2.34 -21.67
CA TYR A 829 17.07 -3.30 -22.71
C TYR A 829 16.68 -2.82 -24.12
N ALA A 830 15.51 -2.17 -24.25
CA ALA A 830 15.10 -1.53 -25.49
C ALA A 830 16.05 -0.38 -25.90
N ASP A 831 16.45 0.48 -24.95
CA ASP A 831 17.42 1.56 -25.19
C ASP A 831 18.80 1.00 -25.57
N GLU A 832 19.29 -0.05 -24.91
CA GLU A 832 20.54 -0.75 -25.26
C GLU A 832 20.51 -1.30 -26.69
N LEU A 833 19.41 -1.94 -27.10
CA LEU A 833 19.26 -2.46 -28.47
C LEU A 833 19.19 -1.34 -29.50
N LEU A 834 18.57 -0.22 -29.18
CA LEU A 834 18.52 0.96 -30.04
C LEU A 834 19.92 1.56 -30.24
N GLU A 835 20.70 1.71 -29.18
CA GLU A 835 22.10 2.20 -29.26
C GLU A 835 23.01 1.27 -30.10
N GLN A 836 22.73 -0.03 -30.06
CA GLN A 836 23.44 -1.03 -30.88
C GLN A 836 22.96 -1.10 -32.33
N GLY A 837 21.91 -0.37 -32.71
CA GLY A 837 21.28 -0.43 -34.04
C GLY A 837 20.57 -1.74 -34.34
N LEU A 838 20.08 -2.43 -33.31
CA LEU A 838 19.43 -3.74 -33.39
C LEU A 838 17.88 -3.66 -33.31
N MET A 839 17.31 -2.46 -33.10
CA MET A 839 15.86 -2.23 -33.14
C MET A 839 15.38 -1.69 -34.48
#